data_b56321d1ee54d7002fa8bdb5b2fb8c1c
#
_entry.id   b56321d1ee54d7002fa8bdb5b2fb8c1c
#
_cell.length_a   1.000
_cell.length_b   1.000
_cell.length_c   1.000
_cell.angle_alpha   90.00
_cell.angle_beta   90.00
_cell.angle_gamma   90.00
#
_symmetry.space_group_name_H-M   'P 1'
#
loop_
_entity.id
_entity.type
_entity.pdbx_description
1 polymer ?
#
loop_
_entity_poly.entity_id
_entity_poly.type
_entity_poly.pdbx_seq_one_letter_code
_entity_poly.pdbx_strand_id
1 'polypeptide(L)'
;MSGLSASEAAQRLTRDGPNAQPQPDQRHWPRILASVLREPMLLLLIAASVLYLSVGEPRDAAALGLSVLLVVGLTLYQEVRAEHALQALRDLSSPWASAWRDGALQRVPATSLVVGDVVQVAEGDRVPADAKLLDSSDLHVDESLLTGESVPVARAPGADDAAARIHAGTLVVRGQAMAEVTATGSGTEMGRIGASLGALNREATPLQHEIRRLVLWFTAASIASCVLVFGLYLTLRGGWLDALLAGITLAMATIPEEFPVVLTVFLALGAWRMARLRVLVRRPPAIEALGSVTVLCTDKTGTLTENRMALTQLLTGGGMPHTPDQELDGDSLSLLRCAALASDANGFDPMDRAVHAVASASLPESTAADWEHLKHYPVTPALPAYATAWRRKHQPGLLLACKGAPEAVAALCGLADEDRSRVLADAASMAAEGLRVLAVADAHTTNADAPDSLENEAFTWRGLLGFADPLRAEVPAAVAEAHAAGVRVVLMTGDHIETARAIAIAAGISDHPEVTLGAALEQLDADALRALLARTDVFARVRPEHKLRLVQALRDAGEVVAMTGDGVNDAPALMAAHVGVAMGGRGTDVAREAASIVLLDDDFASVVRAIRMGRTIFANLQRATRYIVAVHVPIAGLALLPLLLGTPLILLPLHVVFLEMVIDPACSIVFEREPAEPDLMRRPPRPASTPLLDLRMIAASLLLGASAFALVLLVYMIASRAALAPPQTAALAFTALVVCNIALVQWHLAPSRSGIAGPTNVAFWITLVAVLALLACLTLLSAPAQWFGFIPVSLPAFFAAVAAPALSLAGAHWIIRRLRKVRVAGPVPTVPQDAGG
;
A
#
# COMPACT_ATOMS: atom_id res chain seq x y z
N MET A 1 -38.87 7.89 -0.67
CA MET A 1 -38.42 8.68 -1.83
C MET A 1 -37.99 7.72 -2.93
N SER A 2 -38.33 7.93 -4.19
CA SER A 2 -38.04 6.94 -5.25
C SER A 2 -36.68 7.14 -5.92
N GLY A 3 -36.04 8.30 -5.80
CA GLY A 3 -34.81 8.63 -6.53
C GLY A 3 -34.92 8.47 -8.05
N LEU A 4 -33.80 8.61 -8.79
CA LEU A 4 -33.75 8.29 -10.21
C LEU A 4 -33.75 6.78 -10.45
N SER A 5 -34.25 6.33 -11.61
CA SER A 5 -34.00 4.93 -12.02
C SER A 5 -32.55 4.74 -12.48
N ALA A 6 -32.02 3.53 -12.31
CA ALA A 6 -30.65 3.19 -12.76
C ALA A 6 -30.48 3.44 -14.27
N SER A 7 -31.54 3.20 -15.08
CA SER A 7 -31.53 3.44 -16.52
C SER A 7 -31.48 4.94 -16.86
N GLU A 8 -32.18 5.78 -16.14
CA GLU A 8 -32.18 7.23 -16.34
C GLU A 8 -30.85 7.84 -15.90
N ALA A 9 -30.29 7.39 -14.75
CA ALA A 9 -28.96 7.81 -14.31
C ALA A 9 -27.88 7.46 -15.36
N ALA A 10 -27.93 6.26 -15.97
CA ALA A 10 -27.00 5.87 -17.03
C ALA A 10 -27.13 6.73 -18.30
N GLN A 11 -28.36 7.09 -18.68
CA GLN A 11 -28.59 8.00 -19.82
C GLN A 11 -28.05 9.41 -19.56
N ARG A 12 -28.29 9.96 -18.35
CA ARG A 12 -27.76 11.26 -17.95
C ARG A 12 -26.22 11.22 -17.88
N LEU A 13 -25.64 10.16 -17.35
CA LEU A 13 -24.19 9.99 -17.30
C LEU A 13 -23.56 10.00 -18.71
N THR A 14 -24.22 9.37 -19.69
CA THR A 14 -23.76 9.38 -21.09
C THR A 14 -23.86 10.75 -21.74
N ARG A 15 -24.89 11.51 -21.38
CA ARG A 15 -25.17 12.84 -21.94
C ARG A 15 -24.29 13.93 -21.31
N ASP A 16 -24.18 13.94 -19.98
CA ASP A 16 -23.60 15.05 -19.21
C ASP A 16 -22.13 14.75 -18.78
N GLY A 17 -21.68 13.51 -18.98
CA GLY A 17 -20.34 13.06 -18.59
C GLY A 17 -20.21 12.68 -17.10
N PRO A 18 -19.07 12.13 -16.69
CA PRO A 18 -18.84 11.71 -15.33
C PRO A 18 -18.66 12.90 -14.38
N ASN A 19 -19.07 12.72 -13.11
CA ASN A 19 -18.79 13.66 -12.03
C ASN A 19 -17.29 13.58 -11.65
N ALA A 20 -16.46 14.15 -12.50
CA ALA A 20 -15.01 14.20 -12.33
C ALA A 20 -14.48 15.57 -12.74
N GLN A 21 -13.51 16.06 -11.99
CA GLN A 21 -12.81 17.29 -12.37
C GLN A 21 -11.89 17.02 -13.56
N PRO A 22 -11.75 17.96 -14.52
CA PRO A 22 -10.77 17.84 -15.60
C PRO A 22 -9.37 17.69 -15.00
N GLN A 23 -8.77 16.52 -15.14
CA GLN A 23 -7.41 16.28 -14.65
C GLN A 23 -6.42 16.80 -15.68
N PRO A 24 -5.52 17.74 -15.33
CA PRO A 24 -4.51 18.27 -16.26
C PRO A 24 -3.47 17.21 -16.65
N ASP A 25 -3.47 16.06 -16.01
CA ASP A 25 -2.43 15.01 -16.11
C ASP A 25 -2.79 13.78 -16.96
N GLN A 26 -3.86 13.80 -17.74
CA GLN A 26 -3.99 12.77 -18.77
C GLN A 26 -2.95 13.03 -19.85
N ARG A 27 -1.83 12.28 -19.76
CA ARG A 27 -0.81 12.28 -20.81
C ARG A 27 -1.38 11.63 -22.06
N HIS A 28 -1.97 12.44 -22.94
CA HIS A 28 -2.39 11.97 -24.25
C HIS A 28 -1.19 11.44 -25.03
N TRP A 29 -1.40 10.39 -25.81
CA TRP A 29 -0.35 9.74 -26.61
C TRP A 29 0.59 10.69 -27.38
N PRO A 30 0.18 11.89 -27.91
CA PRO A 30 1.11 12.81 -28.57
C PRO A 30 2.13 13.42 -27.61
N ARG A 31 1.76 13.65 -26.33
CA ARG A 31 2.70 14.16 -25.32
C ARG A 31 3.68 13.07 -24.89
N ILE A 32 3.22 11.81 -24.78
CA ILE A 32 4.08 10.65 -24.52
C ILE A 32 5.07 10.50 -25.67
N LEU A 33 4.62 10.54 -26.91
CA LEU A 33 5.50 10.48 -28.08
C LEU A 33 6.53 11.63 -28.09
N ALA A 34 6.10 12.86 -27.76
CA ALA A 34 7.01 14.01 -27.71
C ALA A 34 8.04 13.89 -26.56
N SER A 35 7.69 13.23 -25.44
CA SER A 35 8.66 12.96 -24.35
C SER A 35 9.68 11.91 -24.78
N VAL A 36 9.23 10.83 -25.43
CA VAL A 36 10.09 9.76 -25.94
C VAL A 36 11.06 10.31 -27.00
N LEU A 37 10.59 11.11 -27.95
CA LEU A 37 11.45 11.71 -28.98
C LEU A 37 12.49 12.71 -28.43
N ARG A 38 12.36 13.15 -27.17
CA ARG A 38 13.35 14.02 -26.51
C ARG A 38 14.36 13.24 -25.67
N GLU A 39 14.29 11.92 -25.65
CA GLU A 39 15.27 11.08 -24.95
C GLU A 39 16.66 11.24 -25.60
N PRO A 40 17.72 11.42 -24.77
CA PRO A 40 19.07 11.68 -25.29
C PRO A 40 19.59 10.63 -26.24
N MET A 41 19.34 9.34 -25.95
CA MET A 41 19.77 8.23 -26.81
C MET A 41 19.10 8.29 -28.18
N LEU A 42 17.78 8.49 -28.23
CA LEU A 42 17.03 8.63 -29.47
C LEU A 42 17.51 9.79 -30.31
N LEU A 43 17.82 10.95 -29.69
CA LEU A 43 18.39 12.11 -30.37
C LEU A 43 19.76 11.77 -30.96
N LEU A 44 20.61 11.05 -30.22
CA LEU A 44 21.92 10.60 -30.71
C LEU A 44 21.78 9.59 -31.84
N LEU A 45 20.81 8.68 -31.77
CA LEU A 45 20.53 7.69 -32.79
C LEU A 45 20.01 8.32 -34.09
N ILE A 46 19.11 9.31 -33.97
CA ILE A 46 18.65 10.11 -35.10
C ILE A 46 19.81 10.89 -35.71
N ALA A 47 20.67 11.51 -34.89
CA ALA A 47 21.86 12.24 -35.36
C ALA A 47 22.81 11.31 -36.10
N ALA A 48 23.05 10.09 -35.58
CA ALA A 48 23.87 9.08 -36.26
C ALA A 48 23.26 8.65 -37.60
N SER A 49 21.93 8.42 -37.65
CA SER A 49 21.22 8.04 -38.88
C SER A 49 21.31 9.13 -39.96
N VAL A 50 21.13 10.40 -39.58
CA VAL A 50 21.27 11.56 -40.48
C VAL A 50 22.73 11.70 -40.97
N LEU A 51 23.70 11.47 -40.08
CA LEU A 51 25.09 11.51 -40.41
C LEU A 51 25.47 10.47 -41.45
N TYR A 52 25.10 9.21 -41.27
CA TYR A 52 25.31 8.14 -42.25
C TYR A 52 24.65 8.44 -43.59
N LEU A 53 23.42 8.99 -43.56
CA LEU A 53 22.74 9.40 -44.79
C LEU A 53 23.48 10.54 -45.50
N SER A 54 24.05 11.49 -44.78
CA SER A 54 24.81 12.61 -45.36
C SER A 54 26.16 12.21 -45.98
N VAL A 55 26.75 11.11 -45.48
CA VAL A 55 28.02 10.57 -45.98
C VAL A 55 27.83 9.62 -47.17
N GLY A 56 26.58 9.27 -47.47
CA GLY A 56 26.26 8.40 -48.60
C GLY A 56 26.24 6.89 -48.28
N GLU A 57 26.05 6.55 -47.01
CA GLU A 57 25.87 5.19 -46.53
C GLU A 57 24.38 4.91 -46.21
N PRO A 58 23.50 4.82 -47.25
CA PRO A 58 22.04 4.74 -47.05
C PRO A 58 21.60 3.47 -46.38
N ARG A 59 22.38 2.40 -46.45
CA ARG A 59 22.10 1.10 -45.84
C ARG A 59 22.20 1.20 -44.31
N ASP A 60 23.27 1.79 -43.81
CA ASP A 60 23.51 1.96 -42.37
C ASP A 60 22.54 3.00 -41.80
N ALA A 61 22.29 4.10 -42.55
CA ALA A 61 21.25 5.06 -42.19
C ALA A 61 19.86 4.40 -42.10
N ALA A 62 19.49 3.51 -43.01
CA ALA A 62 18.22 2.80 -43.00
C ALA A 62 18.13 1.82 -41.80
N ALA A 63 19.22 1.12 -41.50
CA ALA A 63 19.28 0.22 -40.32
C ALA A 63 19.08 0.99 -39.00
N LEU A 64 19.75 2.14 -38.86
CA LEU A 64 19.56 3.01 -37.69
C LEU A 64 18.17 3.63 -37.64
N GLY A 65 17.62 4.07 -38.77
CA GLY A 65 16.24 4.59 -38.86
C GLY A 65 15.21 3.53 -38.49
N LEU A 66 15.37 2.28 -38.90
CA LEU A 66 14.54 1.17 -38.46
C LEU A 66 14.67 0.94 -36.95
N SER A 67 15.87 1.04 -36.40
CA SER A 67 16.12 0.91 -34.97
C SER A 67 15.47 2.04 -34.17
N VAL A 68 15.48 3.28 -34.67
CA VAL A 68 14.72 4.40 -34.09
C VAL A 68 13.24 4.04 -33.97
N LEU A 69 12.63 3.55 -35.04
CA LEU A 69 11.20 3.17 -35.04
C LEU A 69 10.91 2.04 -34.03
N LEU A 70 11.81 1.08 -33.92
CA LEU A 70 11.68 -0.05 -33.02
C LEU A 70 11.82 0.39 -31.55
N VAL A 71 12.82 1.22 -31.22
CA VAL A 71 13.02 1.77 -29.87
C VAL A 71 11.81 2.66 -29.49
N VAL A 72 11.41 3.57 -30.35
CA VAL A 72 10.20 4.42 -30.12
C VAL A 72 8.97 3.56 -29.86
N GLY A 73 8.77 2.49 -30.66
CA GLY A 73 7.66 1.58 -30.47
C GLY A 73 7.70 0.84 -29.12
N LEU A 74 8.87 0.37 -28.70
CA LEU A 74 9.07 -0.32 -27.43
C LEU A 74 8.88 0.62 -26.24
N THR A 75 9.52 1.79 -26.26
CA THR A 75 9.41 2.79 -25.20
C THR A 75 7.98 3.30 -25.08
N LEU A 76 7.30 3.57 -26.20
CA LEU A 76 5.89 3.95 -26.21
C LEU A 76 5.00 2.87 -25.59
N TYR A 77 5.25 1.59 -25.94
CA TYR A 77 4.51 0.46 -25.35
C TYR A 77 4.72 0.37 -23.83
N GLN A 78 5.94 0.53 -23.34
CA GLN A 78 6.28 0.51 -21.92
C GLN A 78 5.60 1.66 -21.17
N GLU A 79 5.69 2.89 -21.69
CA GLU A 79 5.10 4.09 -21.10
C GLU A 79 3.56 4.01 -21.04
N VAL A 80 2.92 3.59 -22.14
CA VAL A 80 1.46 3.38 -22.21
C VAL A 80 1.01 2.31 -21.20
N ARG A 81 1.78 1.22 -21.09
CA ARG A 81 1.48 0.16 -20.11
C ARG A 81 1.61 0.66 -18.67
N ALA A 82 2.63 1.46 -18.36
CA ALA A 82 2.80 2.07 -17.05
C ALA A 82 1.65 3.05 -16.74
N GLU A 83 1.25 3.89 -17.70
CA GLU A 83 0.12 4.83 -17.54
C GLU A 83 -1.21 4.09 -17.33
N HIS A 84 -1.49 3.02 -18.10
CA HIS A 84 -2.69 2.20 -17.90
C HIS A 84 -2.73 1.57 -16.49
N ALA A 85 -1.58 1.10 -15.98
CA ALA A 85 -1.51 0.57 -14.61
C ALA A 85 -1.81 1.66 -13.57
N LEU A 86 -1.28 2.87 -13.76
CA LEU A 86 -1.56 4.01 -12.89
C LEU A 86 -3.02 4.48 -12.98
N GLN A 87 -3.60 4.47 -14.19
CA GLN A 87 -5.00 4.85 -14.39
C GLN A 87 -5.96 3.85 -13.73
N ALA A 88 -5.73 2.55 -13.88
CA ALA A 88 -6.51 1.52 -13.19
C ALA A 88 -6.46 1.68 -11.65
N LEU A 89 -5.33 2.14 -11.10
CA LEU A 89 -5.22 2.46 -9.67
C LEU A 89 -6.03 3.70 -9.27
N ARG A 90 -6.05 4.73 -10.12
CA ARG A 90 -6.86 5.94 -9.89
C ARG A 90 -8.35 5.60 -9.88
N ASP A 91 -8.81 4.77 -10.80
CA ASP A 91 -10.21 4.34 -10.88
C ASP A 91 -10.66 3.59 -9.61
N LEU A 92 -9.76 2.76 -9.03
CA LEU A 92 -10.00 2.09 -7.76
C LEU A 92 -10.03 3.04 -6.55
N SER A 93 -9.44 4.23 -6.67
CA SER A 93 -9.38 5.25 -5.60
C SER A 93 -10.52 6.27 -5.65
N SER A 94 -11.43 6.16 -6.61
CA SER A 94 -12.56 7.07 -6.73
C SER A 94 -13.43 7.01 -5.49
N PRO A 95 -13.85 8.17 -4.93
CA PRO A 95 -14.71 8.19 -3.76
C PRO A 95 -16.08 7.57 -4.08
N TRP A 96 -16.70 7.00 -3.05
CA TRP A 96 -18.04 6.43 -3.14
C TRP A 96 -19.07 7.41 -2.59
N ALA A 97 -20.29 7.35 -3.09
CA ALA A 97 -21.42 8.13 -2.60
C ALA A 97 -22.60 7.19 -2.33
N SER A 98 -23.42 7.53 -1.33
CA SER A 98 -24.69 6.87 -1.05
C SER A 98 -25.80 7.59 -1.81
N ALA A 99 -26.39 6.96 -2.81
CA ALA A 99 -27.44 7.54 -3.64
C ALA A 99 -28.72 6.68 -3.63
N TRP A 100 -29.88 7.34 -3.61
CA TRP A 100 -31.17 6.68 -3.75
C TRP A 100 -31.46 6.45 -5.23
N ARG A 101 -31.48 5.18 -5.64
CA ARG A 101 -31.84 4.76 -7.00
C ARG A 101 -32.79 3.56 -6.96
N ASP A 102 -33.75 3.53 -7.84
CA ASP A 102 -34.77 2.47 -7.91
C ASP A 102 -35.49 2.23 -6.56
N GLY A 103 -35.66 3.27 -5.75
CA GLY A 103 -36.33 3.19 -4.45
C GLY A 103 -35.47 2.60 -3.30
N ALA A 104 -34.19 2.33 -3.54
CA ALA A 104 -33.26 1.81 -2.53
C ALA A 104 -32.00 2.67 -2.42
N LEU A 105 -31.43 2.74 -1.20
CA LEU A 105 -30.14 3.38 -0.97
C LEU A 105 -29.02 2.46 -1.50
N GLN A 106 -28.24 2.95 -2.46
CA GLN A 106 -27.16 2.20 -3.09
C GLN A 106 -25.84 2.95 -2.96
N ARG A 107 -24.77 2.22 -2.72
CA ARG A 107 -23.43 2.79 -2.75
C ARG A 107 -22.90 2.77 -4.19
N VAL A 108 -22.71 3.96 -4.75
CA VAL A 108 -22.27 4.14 -6.14
C VAL A 108 -20.94 4.90 -6.19
N PRO A 109 -20.09 4.68 -7.22
CA PRO A 109 -18.93 5.54 -7.42
C PRO A 109 -19.37 7.00 -7.57
N ALA A 110 -18.74 7.93 -6.84
CA ALA A 110 -19.09 9.35 -6.90
C ALA A 110 -19.00 9.92 -8.33
N THR A 111 -18.09 9.34 -9.16
CA THR A 111 -17.96 9.67 -10.59
C THR A 111 -19.19 9.31 -11.42
N SER A 112 -20.06 8.43 -10.95
CA SER A 112 -21.29 8.01 -11.62
C SER A 112 -22.53 8.83 -11.19
N LEU A 113 -22.37 9.81 -10.30
CA LEU A 113 -23.46 10.71 -9.91
C LEU A 113 -23.83 11.66 -11.07
N VAL A 114 -25.12 11.90 -11.18
CA VAL A 114 -25.69 12.80 -12.20
C VAL A 114 -26.61 13.83 -11.55
N VAL A 115 -26.86 14.93 -12.25
CA VAL A 115 -27.81 15.95 -11.80
C VAL A 115 -29.19 15.33 -11.62
N GLY A 116 -29.81 15.54 -10.45
CA GLY A 116 -31.09 14.96 -10.04
C GLY A 116 -30.98 13.64 -9.24
N ASP A 117 -29.79 13.09 -9.03
CA ASP A 117 -29.60 12.02 -8.04
C ASP A 117 -29.89 12.55 -6.63
N VAL A 118 -30.51 11.73 -5.77
CA VAL A 118 -30.68 12.04 -4.36
C VAL A 118 -29.58 11.32 -3.57
N VAL A 119 -28.70 12.11 -2.93
CA VAL A 119 -27.59 11.58 -2.15
C VAL A 119 -27.85 11.73 -0.66
N GLN A 120 -27.36 10.76 0.11
CA GLN A 120 -27.30 10.83 1.57
C GLN A 120 -25.85 11.10 1.98
N VAL A 121 -25.67 12.09 2.86
CA VAL A 121 -24.37 12.43 3.47
C VAL A 121 -24.50 12.40 4.99
N ALA A 122 -23.45 11.97 5.67
CA ALA A 122 -23.36 11.84 7.12
C ALA A 122 -22.03 12.40 7.63
N GLU A 123 -21.90 12.51 8.95
CA GLU A 123 -20.68 12.96 9.61
C GLU A 123 -19.46 12.19 9.14
N GLY A 124 -18.41 12.93 8.74
CA GLY A 124 -17.17 12.40 8.17
C GLY A 124 -17.20 12.17 6.64
N ASP A 125 -18.33 12.34 5.98
CA ASP A 125 -18.42 12.27 4.52
C ASP A 125 -18.04 13.60 3.87
N ARG A 126 -17.42 13.51 2.70
CA ARG A 126 -17.33 14.66 1.80
C ARG A 126 -18.54 14.72 0.90
N VAL A 127 -19.06 15.91 0.72
CA VAL A 127 -20.15 16.16 -0.22
C VAL A 127 -19.68 15.82 -1.65
N PRO A 128 -20.30 14.85 -2.33
CA PRO A 128 -19.75 14.29 -3.57
C PRO A 128 -20.00 15.14 -4.82
N ALA A 129 -20.98 16.04 -4.74
CA ALA A 129 -21.39 16.95 -5.84
C ALA A 129 -22.09 18.15 -5.23
N ASP A 130 -22.24 19.26 -5.97
CA ASP A 130 -23.09 20.36 -5.48
C ASP A 130 -24.55 19.91 -5.39
N ALA A 131 -25.17 20.10 -4.24
CA ALA A 131 -26.51 19.57 -4.00
C ALA A 131 -27.37 20.55 -3.18
N LYS A 132 -28.69 20.39 -3.32
CA LYS A 132 -29.69 21.12 -2.54
C LYS A 132 -30.30 20.20 -1.50
N LEU A 133 -30.31 20.63 -0.25
CA LEU A 133 -30.87 19.90 0.87
C LEU A 133 -32.37 19.67 0.71
N LEU A 134 -32.80 18.42 0.85
CA LEU A 134 -34.18 17.99 0.93
C LEU A 134 -34.63 17.80 2.38
N ASP A 135 -33.74 17.24 3.20
CA ASP A 135 -33.92 16.97 4.62
C ASP A 135 -32.57 16.98 5.33
N SER A 136 -32.53 17.40 6.59
CA SER A 136 -31.31 17.40 7.40
C SER A 136 -31.60 17.31 8.91
N SER A 137 -30.68 16.68 9.64
CA SER A 137 -30.68 16.57 11.09
C SER A 137 -29.34 17.08 11.63
N ASP A 138 -29.35 18.27 12.25
CA ASP A 138 -28.19 18.91 12.90
C ASP A 138 -26.95 19.00 12.00
N LEU A 139 -27.15 19.32 10.71
CA LEU A 139 -26.11 19.34 9.70
C LEU A 139 -25.19 20.56 9.85
N HIS A 140 -23.90 20.31 10.05
CA HIS A 140 -22.84 21.30 10.02
C HIS A 140 -21.78 20.90 9.00
N VAL A 141 -21.41 21.82 8.13
CA VAL A 141 -20.50 21.59 7.00
C VAL A 141 -19.31 22.53 7.12
N ASP A 142 -18.12 21.97 7.03
CA ASP A 142 -16.86 22.73 6.89
C ASP A 142 -16.68 23.13 5.43
N GLU A 143 -16.78 24.41 5.17
CA GLU A 143 -16.64 25.04 3.84
C GLU A 143 -15.31 25.79 3.68
N SER A 144 -14.35 25.55 4.56
CA SER A 144 -13.05 26.24 4.57
C SER A 144 -12.29 26.16 3.24
N LEU A 145 -12.47 25.08 2.49
CA LEU A 145 -11.92 24.92 1.15
C LEU A 145 -12.49 25.92 0.12
N LEU A 146 -13.70 26.42 0.34
CA LEU A 146 -14.38 27.39 -0.55
C LEU A 146 -14.27 28.81 -0.05
N THR A 147 -14.49 29.01 1.25
CA THR A 147 -14.62 30.33 1.88
C THR A 147 -13.35 30.83 2.53
N GLY A 148 -12.42 29.91 2.89
CA GLY A 148 -11.25 30.20 3.73
C GLY A 148 -11.55 30.31 5.23
N GLU A 149 -12.82 30.23 5.63
CA GLU A 149 -13.27 30.33 7.04
C GLU A 149 -13.29 28.95 7.69
N SER A 150 -12.63 28.79 8.84
CA SER A 150 -12.47 27.50 9.52
C SER A 150 -13.64 27.09 10.41
N VAL A 151 -14.69 27.93 10.53
CA VAL A 151 -15.85 27.64 11.39
C VAL A 151 -16.91 26.89 10.58
N PRO A 152 -17.35 25.68 11.02
CA PRO A 152 -18.38 24.94 10.33
C PRO A 152 -19.70 25.71 10.29
N VAL A 153 -20.36 25.69 9.15
CA VAL A 153 -21.62 26.40 8.89
C VAL A 153 -22.80 25.45 9.04
N ALA A 154 -23.80 25.83 9.83
CA ALA A 154 -25.06 25.08 9.91
C ALA A 154 -25.84 25.21 8.61
N ARG A 155 -26.27 24.08 8.05
CA ARG A 155 -27.05 23.99 6.81
C ARG A 155 -28.37 23.29 7.06
N ALA A 156 -29.46 23.84 6.51
CA ALA A 156 -30.79 23.28 6.67
C ALA A 156 -31.65 23.54 5.42
N PRO A 157 -32.60 22.64 5.10
CA PRO A 157 -33.57 22.89 4.05
C PRO A 157 -34.45 24.09 4.40
N GLY A 158 -34.69 25.02 3.45
CA GLY A 158 -35.50 26.20 3.71
C GLY A 158 -35.69 27.11 2.47
N ALA A 159 -36.35 28.25 2.70
CA ALA A 159 -36.60 29.24 1.67
C ALA A 159 -35.33 30.03 1.26
N ASP A 160 -34.33 30.08 2.11
CA ASP A 160 -33.02 30.66 1.77
C ASP A 160 -32.21 29.64 0.97
N ASP A 161 -32.08 29.93 -0.32
CA ASP A 161 -31.41 29.06 -1.29
C ASP A 161 -29.91 28.88 -0.93
N ALA A 162 -29.28 29.84 -0.26
CA ALA A 162 -27.89 29.75 0.19
C ALA A 162 -27.72 28.81 1.37
N ALA A 163 -28.62 28.83 2.36
CA ALA A 163 -28.61 27.94 3.51
C ALA A 163 -28.97 26.49 3.14
N ALA A 164 -29.72 26.30 2.05
CA ALA A 164 -30.17 24.99 1.59
C ALA A 164 -29.16 24.29 0.64
N ARG A 165 -28.03 24.91 0.30
CA ARG A 165 -27.01 24.33 -0.60
C ARG A 165 -25.82 23.78 0.16
N ILE A 166 -25.32 22.65 -0.31
CA ILE A 166 -24.04 22.06 0.08
C ILE A 166 -23.18 21.88 -1.16
N HIS A 167 -21.88 22.09 -1.01
CA HIS A 167 -20.95 22.18 -2.13
C HIS A 167 -19.99 20.99 -2.20
N ALA A 168 -19.69 20.54 -3.42
CA ALA A 168 -18.76 19.45 -3.66
C ALA A 168 -17.40 19.68 -2.97
N GLY A 169 -16.89 18.64 -2.34
CA GLY A 169 -15.60 18.69 -1.64
C GLY A 169 -15.62 19.23 -0.22
N THR A 170 -16.73 19.86 0.24
CA THR A 170 -16.90 20.29 1.62
C THR A 170 -17.14 19.09 2.54
N LEU A 171 -16.81 19.23 3.82
CA LEU A 171 -16.83 18.14 4.81
C LEU A 171 -18.05 18.27 5.73
N VAL A 172 -18.80 17.18 5.89
CA VAL A 172 -19.83 17.08 6.93
C VAL A 172 -19.15 16.83 8.27
N VAL A 173 -19.17 17.84 9.14
CA VAL A 173 -18.52 17.78 10.46
C VAL A 173 -19.45 17.20 11.51
N ARG A 174 -20.76 17.39 11.32
CA ARG A 174 -21.79 16.92 12.26
C ARG A 174 -23.11 16.72 11.55
N GLY A 175 -23.87 15.72 12.00
CA GLY A 175 -25.23 15.45 11.53
C GLY A 175 -25.28 14.65 10.23
N GLN A 176 -26.47 14.65 9.62
CA GLN A 176 -26.74 13.94 8.37
C GLN A 176 -27.77 14.68 7.52
N ALA A 177 -27.74 14.42 6.21
CA ALA A 177 -28.68 15.05 5.31
C ALA A 177 -29.00 14.20 4.08
N MET A 178 -30.16 14.50 3.48
CA MET A 178 -30.51 14.07 2.13
C MET A 178 -30.55 15.30 1.21
N ALA A 179 -29.91 15.20 0.06
CA ALA A 179 -29.77 16.31 -0.87
C ALA A 179 -29.90 15.85 -2.32
N GLU A 180 -30.49 16.69 -3.17
CA GLU A 180 -30.59 16.49 -4.62
C GLU A 180 -29.40 17.15 -5.32
N VAL A 181 -28.68 16.37 -6.14
CA VAL A 181 -27.52 16.84 -6.91
C VAL A 181 -27.95 17.88 -7.94
N THR A 182 -27.35 19.07 -7.88
CA THR A 182 -27.63 20.20 -8.77
C THR A 182 -26.54 20.46 -9.80
N ALA A 183 -25.26 20.12 -9.50
CA ALA A 183 -24.16 20.23 -10.44
C ALA A 183 -23.10 19.16 -10.18
N THR A 184 -22.41 18.72 -11.24
CA THR A 184 -21.40 17.67 -11.22
C THR A 184 -20.11 18.12 -11.93
N GLY A 185 -18.97 17.53 -11.56
CA GLY A 185 -17.67 17.70 -12.22
C GLY A 185 -17.20 19.15 -12.31
N SER A 186 -16.87 19.59 -13.52
CA SER A 186 -16.43 20.98 -13.78
C SER A 186 -17.50 22.04 -13.55
N GLY A 187 -18.77 21.64 -13.47
CA GLY A 187 -19.89 22.54 -13.20
C GLY A 187 -20.07 22.88 -11.71
N THR A 188 -19.43 22.15 -10.79
CA THR A 188 -19.47 22.45 -9.35
C THR A 188 -18.67 23.70 -9.01
N GLU A 189 -18.94 24.32 -7.84
CA GLU A 189 -18.15 25.48 -7.36
C GLU A 189 -16.66 25.10 -7.24
N MET A 190 -16.37 23.94 -6.65
CA MET A 190 -15.00 23.43 -6.53
C MET A 190 -14.39 23.14 -7.89
N GLY A 191 -15.16 22.64 -8.88
CA GLY A 191 -14.70 22.39 -10.24
C GLY A 191 -14.26 23.65 -10.96
N ARG A 192 -14.95 24.76 -10.73
CA ARG A 192 -14.59 26.09 -11.28
C ARG A 192 -13.30 26.64 -10.68
N ILE A 193 -13.09 26.44 -9.35
CA ILE A 193 -11.86 26.83 -8.66
C ILE A 193 -10.69 25.94 -9.07
N GLY A 194 -10.91 24.63 -9.18
CA GLY A 194 -9.89 23.63 -9.51
C GLY A 194 -9.27 23.82 -10.90
N ALA A 195 -10.04 24.29 -11.86
CA ALA A 195 -9.55 24.65 -13.19
C ALA A 195 -8.47 25.75 -13.15
N SER A 196 -8.50 26.63 -12.14
CA SER A 196 -7.54 27.72 -11.92
C SER A 196 -6.29 27.28 -11.12
N LEU A 197 -6.37 26.20 -10.33
CA LEU A 197 -5.32 25.74 -9.42
C LEU A 197 -4.48 24.56 -9.94
N GLY A 198 -4.73 24.08 -11.14
CA GLY A 198 -4.12 22.88 -11.74
C GLY A 198 -2.60 22.85 -11.94
N ALA A 199 -1.85 23.78 -11.33
CA ALA A 199 -0.40 23.94 -11.49
C ALA A 199 0.43 23.75 -10.21
N LEU A 200 -0.14 23.21 -9.12
CA LEU A 200 0.65 22.95 -7.92
C LEU A 200 1.55 21.72 -8.14
N ASN A 201 2.86 21.99 -8.22
CA ASN A 201 3.92 21.01 -8.41
C ASN A 201 3.85 19.90 -7.33
N ARG A 202 3.80 18.65 -7.77
CA ARG A 202 4.02 17.49 -6.90
C ARG A 202 5.49 17.50 -6.47
N GLU A 203 5.75 17.50 -5.17
CA GLU A 203 7.11 17.34 -4.66
C GLU A 203 7.67 15.98 -5.06
N ALA A 204 8.88 15.98 -5.60
CA ALA A 204 9.58 14.75 -5.97
C ALA A 204 10.05 13.99 -4.70
N THR A 205 10.04 12.66 -4.75
CA THR A 205 10.47 11.82 -3.61
C THR A 205 11.99 11.91 -3.37
N PRO A 206 12.47 11.59 -2.16
CA PRO A 206 13.90 11.47 -1.89
C PRO A 206 14.61 10.56 -2.89
N LEU A 207 14.01 9.41 -3.23
CA LEU A 207 14.54 8.46 -4.22
C LEU A 207 14.58 9.06 -5.63
N GLN A 208 13.56 9.82 -6.04
CA GLN A 208 13.57 10.52 -7.33
C GLN A 208 14.68 11.56 -7.40
N HIS A 209 14.95 12.28 -6.31
CA HIS A 209 16.05 13.24 -6.22
C HIS A 209 17.41 12.53 -6.30
N GLU A 210 17.57 11.39 -5.63
CA GLU A 210 18.79 10.60 -5.66
C GLU A 210 19.06 10.06 -7.07
N ILE A 211 18.08 9.46 -7.72
CA ILE A 211 18.20 8.96 -9.10
C ILE A 211 18.50 10.10 -10.06
N ARG A 212 17.81 11.25 -9.95
CA ARG A 212 18.08 12.40 -10.80
C ARG A 212 19.53 12.91 -10.65
N ARG A 213 20.06 12.90 -9.42
CA ARG A 213 21.46 13.25 -9.16
C ARG A 213 22.40 12.24 -9.79
N LEU A 214 22.16 10.93 -9.67
CA LEU A 214 22.95 9.90 -10.32
C LEU A 214 22.96 10.07 -11.84
N VAL A 215 21.79 10.23 -12.45
CA VAL A 215 21.67 10.45 -13.90
C VAL A 215 22.48 11.69 -14.34
N LEU A 216 22.39 12.80 -13.62
CA LEU A 216 23.16 14.01 -13.93
C LEU A 216 24.67 13.76 -13.87
N TRP A 217 25.16 13.04 -12.87
CA TRP A 217 26.58 12.69 -12.75
C TRP A 217 27.06 11.80 -13.90
N PHE A 218 26.29 10.76 -14.23
CA PHE A 218 26.59 9.86 -15.33
C PHE A 218 26.56 10.60 -16.69
N THR A 219 25.56 11.45 -16.91
CA THR A 219 25.45 12.25 -18.14
C THR A 219 26.64 13.22 -18.29
N ALA A 220 27.04 13.89 -17.21
CA ALA A 220 28.18 14.77 -17.23
C ALA A 220 29.48 14.00 -17.54
N ALA A 221 29.70 12.84 -16.90
CA ALA A 221 30.82 11.95 -17.15
C ALA A 221 30.84 11.43 -18.61
N SER A 222 29.64 11.05 -19.13
CA SER A 222 29.45 10.59 -20.51
C SER A 222 29.83 11.67 -21.53
N ILE A 223 29.34 12.91 -21.35
CA ILE A 223 29.68 14.05 -22.24
C ILE A 223 31.16 14.31 -22.19
N ALA A 224 31.78 14.33 -20.99
CA ALA A 224 33.22 14.54 -20.86
C ALA A 224 34.02 13.43 -21.57
N SER A 225 33.64 12.18 -21.43
CA SER A 225 34.24 11.02 -22.10
C SER A 225 34.08 11.09 -23.62
N CYS A 226 32.89 11.50 -24.10
CA CYS A 226 32.62 11.69 -25.52
C CYS A 226 33.52 12.74 -26.14
N VAL A 227 33.65 13.90 -25.52
CA VAL A 227 34.54 15.00 -25.97
C VAL A 227 36.00 14.56 -25.96
N LEU A 228 36.41 13.85 -24.91
CA LEU A 228 37.77 13.31 -24.81
C LEU A 228 38.06 12.29 -25.92
N VAL A 229 37.16 11.34 -26.17
CA VAL A 229 37.33 10.32 -27.21
C VAL A 229 37.31 10.93 -28.60
N PHE A 230 36.39 11.88 -28.86
CA PHE A 230 36.36 12.61 -30.10
C PHE A 230 37.72 13.34 -30.36
N GLY A 231 38.23 14.08 -29.39
CA GLY A 231 39.51 14.79 -29.49
C GLY A 231 40.71 13.86 -29.67
N LEU A 232 40.77 12.79 -28.85
CA LEU A 232 41.84 11.80 -28.95
C LEU A 232 41.82 11.03 -30.30
N TYR A 233 40.62 10.65 -30.76
CA TYR A 233 40.48 9.93 -32.04
C TYR A 233 40.92 10.83 -33.21
N LEU A 234 40.46 12.09 -33.19
CA LEU A 234 40.81 13.06 -34.22
C LEU A 234 42.33 13.33 -34.29
N THR A 235 42.99 13.41 -33.12
CA THR A 235 44.45 13.69 -33.03
C THR A 235 45.31 12.47 -33.36
N LEU A 236 44.90 11.27 -32.97
CA LEU A 236 45.70 10.05 -33.13
C LEU A 236 45.52 9.36 -34.47
N ARG A 237 44.29 9.46 -35.06
CA ARG A 237 43.92 8.71 -36.26
C ARG A 237 43.50 9.59 -37.45
N GLY A 238 43.19 10.86 -37.24
CA GLY A 238 42.51 11.67 -38.24
C GLY A 238 41.10 11.11 -38.53
N GLY A 239 40.39 11.66 -39.47
CA GLY A 239 39.02 11.19 -39.79
C GLY A 239 37.96 11.68 -38.81
N TRP A 240 37.48 12.89 -39.05
CA TRP A 240 36.50 13.54 -38.19
C TRP A 240 35.18 12.74 -38.06
N LEU A 241 34.84 11.98 -39.11
CA LEU A 241 33.62 11.19 -39.15
C LEU A 241 33.66 9.98 -38.18
N ASP A 242 34.78 9.23 -38.25
CA ASP A 242 34.99 8.09 -37.36
C ASP A 242 35.13 8.54 -35.91
N ALA A 243 35.79 9.71 -35.70
CA ALA A 243 35.89 10.34 -34.38
C ALA A 243 34.51 10.69 -33.83
N LEU A 244 33.61 11.25 -34.65
CA LEU A 244 32.26 11.63 -34.26
C LEU A 244 31.40 10.38 -33.97
N LEU A 245 31.47 9.36 -34.82
CA LEU A 245 30.77 8.09 -34.62
C LEU A 245 31.22 7.35 -33.34
N ALA A 246 32.54 7.32 -33.09
CA ALA A 246 33.11 6.77 -31.87
C ALA A 246 32.60 7.52 -30.63
N GLY A 247 32.54 8.86 -30.70
CA GLY A 247 32.01 9.72 -29.66
C GLY A 247 30.52 9.47 -29.40
N ILE A 248 29.69 9.42 -30.45
CA ILE A 248 28.25 9.12 -30.36
C ILE A 248 28.03 7.72 -29.76
N THR A 249 28.75 6.71 -30.25
CA THR A 249 28.65 5.33 -29.76
C THR A 249 28.99 5.23 -28.28
N LEU A 250 30.04 5.92 -27.83
CA LEU A 250 30.42 5.95 -26.43
C LEU A 250 29.39 6.73 -25.59
N ALA A 251 28.87 7.85 -26.11
CA ALA A 251 27.82 8.59 -25.40
C ALA A 251 26.57 7.72 -25.18
N MET A 252 26.11 7.03 -26.23
CA MET A 252 24.98 6.08 -26.15
C MET A 252 25.28 4.94 -25.16
N ALA A 253 26.52 4.43 -25.17
CA ALA A 253 26.95 3.32 -24.31
C ALA A 253 27.13 3.68 -22.83
N THR A 254 27.11 4.97 -22.46
CA THR A 254 27.43 5.41 -21.11
C THR A 254 26.34 6.25 -20.44
N ILE A 255 25.29 6.66 -21.16
CA ILE A 255 24.14 7.38 -20.61
C ILE A 255 23.13 6.34 -20.12
N PRO A 256 22.95 6.17 -18.79
CA PRO A 256 22.03 5.16 -18.25
C PRO A 256 20.58 5.71 -18.25
N GLU A 257 19.90 5.58 -19.37
CA GLU A 257 18.50 6.04 -19.53
C GLU A 257 17.50 5.17 -18.77
N GLU A 258 17.89 3.98 -18.40
CA GLU A 258 17.03 3.01 -17.73
C GLU A 258 16.67 3.43 -16.30
N PHE A 259 17.46 4.26 -15.62
CA PHE A 259 17.18 4.62 -14.22
C PHE A 259 15.81 5.27 -13.99
N PRO A 260 15.40 6.30 -14.74
CA PRO A 260 14.06 6.90 -14.59
C PRO A 260 12.95 5.92 -14.97
N VAL A 261 13.15 5.14 -16.04
CA VAL A 261 12.17 4.15 -16.52
C VAL A 261 11.99 3.04 -15.51
N VAL A 262 13.07 2.46 -15.00
CA VAL A 262 13.04 1.41 -13.97
C VAL A 262 12.30 1.89 -12.73
N LEU A 263 12.59 3.10 -12.23
CA LEU A 263 11.89 3.65 -11.06
C LEU A 263 10.39 3.75 -11.33
N THR A 264 9.99 4.32 -12.45
CA THR A 264 8.58 4.50 -12.82
C THR A 264 7.86 3.15 -12.93
N VAL A 265 8.47 2.20 -13.63
CA VAL A 265 7.92 0.85 -13.81
C VAL A 265 7.78 0.12 -12.46
N PHE A 266 8.82 0.16 -11.61
CA PHE A 266 8.79 -0.50 -10.29
C PHE A 266 7.72 0.08 -9.37
N LEU A 267 7.58 1.40 -9.34
CA LEU A 267 6.54 2.05 -8.53
C LEU A 267 5.13 1.76 -9.09
N ALA A 268 4.94 1.85 -10.40
CA ALA A 268 3.65 1.58 -11.03
C ALA A 268 3.20 0.12 -10.87
N LEU A 269 4.07 -0.84 -11.22
CA LEU A 269 3.77 -2.26 -11.08
C LEU A 269 3.72 -2.68 -9.60
N GLY A 270 4.54 -2.07 -8.74
CA GLY A 270 4.48 -2.27 -7.30
C GLY A 270 3.14 -1.84 -6.72
N ALA A 271 2.66 -0.65 -7.07
CA ALA A 271 1.33 -0.16 -6.69
C ALA A 271 0.21 -1.07 -7.21
N TRP A 272 0.31 -1.53 -8.46
CA TRP A 272 -0.65 -2.46 -9.03
C TRP A 272 -0.69 -3.83 -8.31
N ARG A 273 0.48 -4.37 -7.90
CA ARG A 273 0.54 -5.59 -7.09
C ARG A 273 -0.06 -5.39 -5.71
N MET A 274 0.21 -4.24 -5.07
CA MET A 274 -0.41 -3.88 -3.79
C MET A 274 -1.93 -3.82 -3.91
N ALA A 275 -2.47 -3.23 -4.99
CA ALA A 275 -3.90 -3.18 -5.23
C ALA A 275 -4.53 -4.58 -5.37
N ARG A 276 -3.82 -5.55 -5.97
CA ARG A 276 -4.25 -6.97 -5.97
C ARG A 276 -4.28 -7.62 -4.60
N LEU A 277 -3.47 -7.14 -3.67
CA LEU A 277 -3.49 -7.52 -2.26
C LEU A 277 -4.47 -6.68 -1.44
N ARG A 278 -5.40 -5.98 -2.10
CA ARG A 278 -6.39 -5.08 -1.51
C ARG A 278 -5.78 -3.86 -0.78
N VAL A 279 -4.56 -3.50 -1.12
CA VAL A 279 -3.84 -2.33 -0.61
C VAL A 279 -3.74 -1.29 -1.72
N LEU A 280 -4.56 -0.27 -1.67
CA LEU A 280 -4.60 0.81 -2.66
C LEU A 280 -3.60 1.90 -2.30
N VAL A 281 -2.60 2.12 -3.15
CA VAL A 281 -1.61 3.19 -2.99
C VAL A 281 -2.10 4.45 -3.69
N ARG A 282 -2.37 5.50 -2.93
CA ARG A 282 -2.76 6.82 -3.45
C ARG A 282 -1.57 7.73 -3.75
N ARG A 283 -0.49 7.57 -2.99
CA ARG A 283 0.74 8.38 -3.14
C ARG A 283 1.93 7.45 -3.35
N PRO A 284 2.57 7.44 -4.53
CA PRO A 284 3.71 6.56 -4.82
C PRO A 284 4.88 6.64 -3.82
N PRO A 285 5.20 7.82 -3.21
CA PRO A 285 6.20 7.91 -2.15
C PRO A 285 5.97 6.97 -0.96
N ALA A 286 4.73 6.60 -0.67
CA ALA A 286 4.40 5.69 0.41
C ALA A 286 4.99 4.28 0.21
N ILE A 287 5.16 3.84 -1.04
CA ILE A 287 5.79 2.53 -1.34
C ILE A 287 7.24 2.51 -0.86
N GLU A 288 7.96 3.62 -1.08
CA GLU A 288 9.34 3.76 -0.63
C GLU A 288 9.43 3.76 0.89
N ALA A 289 8.57 4.57 1.55
CA ALA A 289 8.52 4.68 2.99
C ALA A 289 8.13 3.37 3.68
N LEU A 290 7.18 2.59 3.10
CA LEU A 290 6.77 1.27 3.61
C LEU A 290 7.96 0.32 3.81
N GLY A 291 8.92 0.33 2.88
CA GLY A 291 10.10 -0.52 2.95
C GLY A 291 11.04 -0.21 4.13
N SER A 292 10.92 0.97 4.71
CA SER A 292 11.76 1.47 5.82
C SER A 292 10.99 1.73 7.12
N VAL A 293 9.71 1.36 7.20
CA VAL A 293 8.89 1.53 8.42
C VAL A 293 9.56 0.83 9.60
N THR A 294 9.76 1.60 10.69
CA THR A 294 10.31 1.16 11.97
C THR A 294 9.24 1.07 13.05
N VAL A 295 8.23 1.95 12.99
CA VAL A 295 7.12 2.00 13.96
C VAL A 295 5.79 2.00 13.22
N LEU A 296 4.90 1.09 13.63
CA LEU A 296 3.51 1.03 13.16
C LEU A 296 2.59 1.46 14.31
N CYS A 297 2.09 2.67 14.25
CA CYS A 297 1.07 3.19 15.14
C CYS A 297 -0.31 2.72 14.67
N THR A 298 -1.10 2.19 15.57
CA THR A 298 -2.43 1.66 15.25
C THR A 298 -3.48 2.13 16.23
N ASP A 299 -4.68 2.42 15.72
CA ASP A 299 -5.88 2.54 16.54
C ASP A 299 -6.42 1.15 16.88
N LYS A 300 -7.23 1.04 17.94
CA LYS A 300 -7.91 -0.20 18.31
C LYS A 300 -9.12 -0.46 17.43
N THR A 301 -10.08 0.46 17.51
CA THR A 301 -11.46 0.26 16.99
C THR A 301 -11.45 0.27 15.47
N GLY A 302 -12.11 -0.73 14.87
CA GLY A 302 -12.19 -0.84 13.40
C GLY A 302 -10.88 -1.23 12.70
N THR A 303 -9.75 -1.19 13.40
CA THR A 303 -8.42 -1.55 12.88
C THR A 303 -7.96 -2.91 13.42
N LEU A 304 -7.68 -3.01 14.71
CA LEU A 304 -7.32 -4.29 15.36
C LEU A 304 -8.56 -5.13 15.66
N THR A 305 -9.69 -4.47 15.93
CA THR A 305 -10.96 -5.11 16.24
C THR A 305 -11.94 -5.06 15.06
N GLU A 306 -13.00 -5.86 15.15
CA GLU A 306 -14.00 -5.96 14.09
C GLU A 306 -14.96 -4.76 14.01
N ASN A 307 -14.91 -3.83 15.00
CA ASN A 307 -15.84 -2.73 15.19
C ASN A 307 -17.30 -3.21 15.21
N ARG A 308 -17.53 -4.28 15.92
CA ARG A 308 -18.86 -4.80 16.21
C ARG A 308 -18.91 -5.27 17.66
N MET A 309 -19.99 -5.00 18.35
CA MET A 309 -20.22 -5.62 19.65
C MET A 309 -20.57 -7.09 19.48
N ALA A 310 -19.91 -7.94 20.23
CA ALA A 310 -20.22 -9.36 20.35
C ALA A 310 -20.49 -9.72 21.81
N LEU A 311 -21.48 -10.55 22.08
CA LEU A 311 -21.70 -11.16 23.38
C LEU A 311 -20.63 -12.24 23.57
N THR A 312 -19.71 -12.06 24.52
CA THR A 312 -18.54 -12.93 24.73
C THR A 312 -18.64 -13.76 26.00
N GLN A 313 -19.39 -13.27 27.00
CA GLN A 313 -19.55 -13.99 28.27
C GLN A 313 -20.99 -13.87 28.77
N LEU A 314 -21.48 -14.96 29.37
CA LEU A 314 -22.69 -15.02 30.16
C LEU A 314 -22.32 -15.49 31.58
N LEU A 315 -22.74 -14.80 32.59
CA LEU A 315 -22.52 -15.18 34.00
C LEU A 315 -23.85 -15.25 34.74
N THR A 316 -24.26 -16.44 35.14
CA THR A 316 -25.42 -16.68 35.96
C THR A 316 -25.07 -16.58 37.45
N GLY A 317 -26.08 -16.38 38.34
CA GLY A 317 -25.83 -16.14 39.78
C GLY A 317 -25.11 -17.32 40.44
N GLY A 318 -23.83 -17.13 40.74
CA GLY A 318 -22.97 -18.10 41.44
C GLY A 318 -22.29 -19.15 40.58
N GLY A 319 -22.39 -19.07 39.25
CA GLY A 319 -21.74 -19.97 38.29
C GLY A 319 -20.39 -19.49 37.77
N MET A 320 -19.73 -20.29 36.95
CA MET A 320 -18.57 -19.90 36.15
C MET A 320 -19.04 -19.14 34.90
N PRO A 321 -18.25 -18.18 34.36
CA PRO A 321 -18.59 -17.53 33.11
C PRO A 321 -18.69 -18.57 31.97
N HIS A 322 -19.76 -18.53 31.18
CA HIS A 322 -19.93 -19.32 29.95
C HIS A 322 -19.63 -18.44 28.73
N THR A 323 -18.94 -18.98 27.74
CA THR A 323 -18.81 -18.35 26.44
C THR A 323 -19.92 -18.86 25.50
N PRO A 324 -20.45 -18.02 24.58
CA PRO A 324 -21.52 -18.43 23.66
C PRO A 324 -21.19 -19.63 22.78
N ASP A 325 -19.89 -19.93 22.55
CA ASP A 325 -19.42 -21.06 21.75
C ASP A 325 -19.47 -22.41 22.50
N GLN A 326 -19.69 -22.38 23.80
CA GLN A 326 -19.83 -23.57 24.63
C GLN A 326 -21.30 -24.02 24.69
N GLU A 327 -21.53 -25.30 25.07
CA GLU A 327 -22.88 -25.78 25.34
C GLU A 327 -23.42 -25.05 26.58
N LEU A 328 -24.47 -24.23 26.38
CA LEU A 328 -25.09 -23.44 27.43
C LEU A 328 -25.98 -24.32 28.33
N ASP A 329 -25.81 -24.16 29.61
CA ASP A 329 -26.70 -24.82 30.60
C ASP A 329 -28.11 -24.16 30.66
N GLY A 330 -29.02 -24.74 31.41
CA GLY A 330 -30.40 -24.28 31.51
C GLY A 330 -30.53 -22.84 32.02
N ASP A 331 -29.64 -22.43 32.94
CA ASP A 331 -29.67 -21.11 33.54
C ASP A 331 -29.11 -20.05 32.55
N SER A 332 -28.04 -20.38 31.84
CA SER A 332 -27.48 -19.53 30.76
C SER A 332 -28.46 -19.38 29.60
N LEU A 333 -29.17 -20.44 29.20
CA LEU A 333 -30.23 -20.38 28.19
C LEU A 333 -31.39 -19.49 28.65
N SER A 334 -31.74 -19.55 29.97
CA SER A 334 -32.78 -18.68 30.56
C SER A 334 -32.35 -17.23 30.57
N LEU A 335 -31.09 -16.93 30.96
CA LEU A 335 -30.46 -15.60 30.90
C LEU A 335 -30.49 -15.06 29.46
N LEU A 336 -30.06 -15.85 28.49
CA LEU A 336 -30.02 -15.46 27.08
C LEU A 336 -31.43 -15.19 26.52
N ARG A 337 -32.41 -16.00 26.87
CA ARG A 337 -33.82 -15.79 26.48
C ARG A 337 -34.38 -14.49 27.04
N CYS A 338 -34.14 -14.23 28.31
CA CYS A 338 -34.58 -12.98 28.95
C CYS A 338 -33.88 -11.78 28.29
N ALA A 339 -32.59 -11.87 28.05
CA ALA A 339 -31.80 -10.83 27.35
C ALA A 339 -32.34 -10.55 25.94
N ALA A 340 -32.70 -11.59 25.19
CA ALA A 340 -33.27 -11.44 23.84
C ALA A 340 -34.63 -10.74 23.87
N LEU A 341 -35.48 -11.10 24.83
CA LEU A 341 -36.79 -10.42 25.05
C LEU A 341 -36.61 -8.97 25.48
N ALA A 342 -35.56 -8.66 26.26
CA ALA A 342 -35.23 -7.31 26.69
C ALA A 342 -34.44 -6.50 25.60
N SER A 343 -34.31 -7.04 24.40
CA SER A 343 -33.59 -6.41 23.29
C SER A 343 -34.48 -6.17 22.11
N ASP A 344 -34.32 -5.05 21.41
CA ASP A 344 -35.08 -4.76 20.20
C ASP A 344 -34.48 -5.54 19.01
N ALA A 345 -35.28 -6.44 18.44
CA ALA A 345 -34.87 -7.29 17.31
C ALA A 345 -34.56 -6.49 16.05
N ASN A 346 -35.19 -5.33 15.87
CA ASN A 346 -34.98 -4.42 14.74
C ASN A 346 -34.19 -3.16 15.15
N GLY A 347 -33.65 -3.14 16.36
CA GLY A 347 -32.98 -1.98 16.95
C GLY A 347 -31.62 -1.70 16.29
N PHE A 348 -31.23 -0.43 16.34
CA PHE A 348 -29.92 0.05 15.88
C PHE A 348 -28.81 -0.24 16.89
N ASP A 349 -29.14 -0.60 18.16
CA ASP A 349 -28.16 -0.84 19.21
C ASP A 349 -27.28 -2.08 18.87
N PRO A 350 -25.95 -1.92 18.82
CA PRO A 350 -25.03 -3.03 18.53
C PRO A 350 -25.08 -4.17 19.55
N MET A 351 -25.38 -3.88 20.83
CA MET A 351 -25.49 -4.91 21.87
C MET A 351 -26.76 -5.74 21.71
N ASP A 352 -27.86 -5.11 21.29
CA ASP A 352 -29.11 -5.82 20.99
C ASP A 352 -28.94 -6.81 19.87
N ARG A 353 -28.27 -6.38 18.80
CA ARG A 353 -27.91 -7.25 17.68
C ARG A 353 -26.98 -8.39 18.10
N ALA A 354 -26.05 -8.14 19.01
CA ALA A 354 -25.16 -9.18 19.52
C ALA A 354 -25.92 -10.24 20.33
N VAL A 355 -26.87 -9.81 21.18
CA VAL A 355 -27.75 -10.74 21.93
C VAL A 355 -28.57 -11.57 20.97
N HIS A 356 -29.26 -10.98 20.00
CA HIS A 356 -30.07 -11.67 19.03
C HIS A 356 -29.27 -12.63 18.15
N ALA A 357 -28.03 -12.29 17.78
CA ALA A 357 -27.15 -13.18 17.01
C ALA A 357 -26.86 -14.49 17.77
N VAL A 358 -26.55 -14.40 19.07
CA VAL A 358 -26.31 -15.59 19.92
C VAL A 358 -27.62 -16.32 20.20
N ALA A 359 -28.72 -15.59 20.49
CA ALA A 359 -30.02 -16.18 20.77
C ALA A 359 -30.57 -16.99 19.58
N SER A 360 -30.42 -16.48 18.35
CA SER A 360 -30.87 -17.21 17.15
C SER A 360 -30.05 -18.46 16.86
N ALA A 361 -28.82 -18.54 17.32
CA ALA A 361 -27.99 -19.73 17.19
C ALA A 361 -28.25 -20.80 18.29
N SER A 362 -28.62 -20.35 19.51
CA SER A 362 -28.66 -21.23 20.69
C SER A 362 -30.08 -21.56 21.17
N LEU A 363 -31.07 -20.74 20.78
CA LEU A 363 -32.47 -20.96 21.21
C LEU A 363 -33.31 -21.52 20.07
N PRO A 364 -34.28 -22.43 20.33
CA PRO A 364 -35.21 -22.94 19.32
C PRO A 364 -36.07 -21.83 18.71
N GLU A 365 -36.33 -21.90 17.39
CA GLU A 365 -37.11 -20.92 16.61
C GLU A 365 -38.54 -20.65 17.19
N SER A 366 -39.11 -21.62 17.92
CA SER A 366 -40.45 -21.51 18.55
C SER A 366 -40.53 -20.47 19.66
N THR A 367 -39.39 -19.95 20.13
CA THR A 367 -39.37 -19.06 21.33
C THR A 367 -39.88 -17.67 21.03
N ALA A 368 -39.67 -17.11 19.83
CA ALA A 368 -40.11 -15.75 19.49
C ALA A 368 -41.59 -15.70 19.01
N ALA A 369 -42.10 -16.76 18.37
CA ALA A 369 -43.43 -16.79 17.77
C ALA A 369 -44.58 -16.84 18.82
N ASP A 370 -44.27 -17.26 20.05
CA ASP A 370 -45.22 -17.40 21.14
C ASP A 370 -45.49 -16.14 21.95
N TRP A 371 -44.71 -15.08 21.70
CA TRP A 371 -44.74 -13.85 22.48
C TRP A 371 -45.27 -12.66 21.66
N GLU A 372 -46.18 -11.88 22.29
CA GLU A 372 -46.72 -10.62 21.79
C GLU A 372 -46.10 -9.48 22.59
N HIS A 373 -45.45 -8.56 21.90
CA HIS A 373 -44.85 -7.36 22.50
C HIS A 373 -45.98 -6.36 22.80
N LEU A 374 -45.97 -5.79 24.01
CA LEU A 374 -47.00 -4.85 24.47
C LEU A 374 -46.48 -3.44 24.69
N LYS A 375 -45.34 -3.29 25.41
CA LYS A 375 -44.85 -1.97 25.85
C LYS A 375 -43.34 -1.95 26.04
N HIS A 376 -42.73 -0.85 25.70
CA HIS A 376 -41.32 -0.52 26.00
C HIS A 376 -41.23 0.43 27.17
N TYR A 377 -40.16 0.26 27.97
CA TYR A 377 -39.74 1.18 29.03
C TYR A 377 -38.35 1.65 28.71
N PRO A 378 -38.21 2.90 28.18
CA PRO A 378 -36.92 3.39 27.75
C PRO A 378 -35.99 3.69 28.92
N VAL A 379 -34.68 3.69 28.66
CA VAL A 379 -33.68 4.11 29.63
C VAL A 379 -33.91 5.56 30.03
N THR A 380 -33.89 5.85 31.33
CA THR A 380 -33.99 7.18 31.84
C THR A 380 -32.78 7.49 32.76
N PRO A 381 -32.49 8.77 33.05
CA PRO A 381 -31.41 9.10 34.00
C PRO A 381 -31.65 8.58 35.43
N ALA A 382 -32.93 8.42 35.82
CA ALA A 382 -33.31 7.88 37.13
C ALA A 382 -33.21 6.34 37.17
N LEU A 383 -33.49 5.66 36.04
CA LEU A 383 -33.39 4.22 35.91
C LEU A 383 -32.61 3.88 34.63
N PRO A 384 -31.28 3.63 34.72
CA PRO A 384 -30.45 3.27 33.60
C PRO A 384 -30.62 1.78 33.22
N ALA A 385 -31.87 1.40 32.96
CA ALA A 385 -32.27 0.08 32.52
C ALA A 385 -33.37 0.21 31.44
N TYR A 386 -33.36 -0.69 30.49
CA TYR A 386 -34.36 -0.84 29.45
C TYR A 386 -35.17 -2.07 29.72
N ALA A 387 -36.49 -2.00 29.62
CA ALA A 387 -37.34 -3.14 29.78
C ALA A 387 -38.46 -3.22 28.74
N THR A 388 -38.99 -4.41 28.56
CA THR A 388 -40.10 -4.74 27.64
C THR A 388 -41.12 -5.58 28.33
N ALA A 389 -42.41 -5.35 28.03
CA ALA A 389 -43.51 -6.17 28.48
C ALA A 389 -43.99 -7.07 27.35
N TRP A 390 -44.08 -8.36 27.65
CA TRP A 390 -44.48 -9.40 26.71
C TRP A 390 -45.66 -10.20 27.25
N ARG A 391 -46.60 -10.57 26.36
CA ARG A 391 -47.68 -11.50 26.64
C ARG A 391 -47.40 -12.83 25.92
N ARG A 392 -47.48 -13.93 26.65
CA ARG A 392 -47.38 -15.21 25.99
C ARG A 392 -48.74 -15.61 25.44
N LYS A 393 -48.80 -16.02 24.17
CA LYS A 393 -50.05 -16.52 23.56
C LYS A 393 -50.58 -17.69 24.36
N HIS A 394 -51.86 -17.65 24.67
CA HIS A 394 -52.58 -18.70 25.42
C HIS A 394 -52.20 -18.92 26.89
N GLN A 395 -51.47 -18.01 27.52
CA GLN A 395 -51.20 -18.03 28.97
C GLN A 395 -51.61 -16.70 29.63
N PRO A 396 -52.21 -16.74 30.84
CA PRO A 396 -52.49 -15.50 31.57
C PRO A 396 -51.21 -14.90 32.16
N GLY A 397 -51.18 -13.56 32.30
CA GLY A 397 -50.08 -12.84 32.87
C GLY A 397 -49.07 -12.30 31.82
N LEU A 398 -48.19 -11.47 32.31
CA LEU A 398 -47.14 -10.81 31.48
C LEU A 398 -45.77 -11.16 32.02
N LEU A 399 -44.80 -11.19 31.10
CA LEU A 399 -43.38 -11.22 31.40
C LEU A 399 -42.79 -9.85 31.13
N LEU A 400 -42.14 -9.29 32.14
CA LEU A 400 -41.32 -8.10 32.02
C LEU A 400 -39.88 -8.55 31.92
N ALA A 401 -39.20 -8.27 30.80
CA ALA A 401 -37.79 -8.56 30.61
C ALA A 401 -36.97 -7.23 30.67
N CYS A 402 -35.96 -7.20 31.49
CA CYS A 402 -35.16 -6.00 31.76
C CYS A 402 -33.68 -6.24 31.57
N LYS A 403 -32.98 -5.29 30.97
CA LYS A 403 -31.50 -5.21 30.91
C LYS A 403 -31.02 -3.82 31.21
N GLY A 404 -29.87 -3.68 31.84
CA GLY A 404 -29.33 -2.33 32.17
C GLY A 404 -28.02 -2.37 32.94
N ALA A 405 -27.69 -1.22 33.52
CA ALA A 405 -26.51 -1.11 34.37
C ALA A 405 -26.63 -2.06 35.56
N PRO A 406 -25.58 -2.82 35.93
CA PRO A 406 -25.63 -3.82 36.99
C PRO A 406 -26.20 -3.28 38.32
N GLU A 407 -25.80 -2.06 38.71
CA GLU A 407 -26.28 -1.40 39.92
C GLU A 407 -27.78 -1.07 39.86
N ALA A 408 -28.30 -0.66 38.70
CA ALA A 408 -29.69 -0.32 38.50
C ALA A 408 -30.59 -1.57 38.53
N VAL A 409 -30.18 -2.63 37.84
CA VAL A 409 -30.93 -3.87 37.79
C VAL A 409 -30.87 -4.58 39.14
N ALA A 410 -29.73 -4.54 39.87
CA ALA A 410 -29.64 -5.09 41.24
C ALA A 410 -30.56 -4.35 42.23
N ALA A 411 -30.68 -3.03 42.08
CA ALA A 411 -31.61 -2.25 42.88
C ALA A 411 -33.06 -2.57 42.56
N LEU A 412 -33.39 -2.75 41.25
CA LEU A 412 -34.73 -3.13 40.80
C LEU A 412 -35.17 -4.53 41.33
N CYS A 413 -34.20 -5.46 41.43
CA CYS A 413 -34.44 -6.79 42.03
C CYS A 413 -34.52 -6.81 43.53
N GLY A 414 -34.26 -5.69 44.24
CA GLY A 414 -34.28 -5.64 45.70
C GLY A 414 -33.31 -6.59 46.36
N LEU A 415 -32.13 -6.84 45.76
CA LEU A 415 -31.16 -7.81 46.28
C LEU A 415 -30.66 -7.40 47.67
N ALA A 416 -30.48 -8.41 48.55
CA ALA A 416 -29.85 -8.20 49.89
C ALA A 416 -28.42 -7.66 49.71
N ASP A 417 -27.92 -6.94 50.71
CA ASP A 417 -26.61 -6.27 50.61
C ASP A 417 -25.44 -7.20 50.26
N GLU A 418 -25.44 -8.44 50.77
CA GLU A 418 -24.44 -9.47 50.44
C GLU A 418 -24.52 -9.89 49.00
N ASP A 419 -25.70 -10.22 48.49
CA ASP A 419 -25.90 -10.62 47.11
C ASP A 419 -25.62 -9.47 46.14
N ARG A 420 -26.06 -8.26 46.48
CA ARG A 420 -25.75 -7.04 45.70
C ARG A 420 -24.25 -6.81 45.60
N SER A 421 -23.52 -6.90 46.73
CA SER A 421 -22.06 -6.73 46.72
C SER A 421 -21.37 -7.80 45.86
N ARG A 422 -21.81 -9.03 45.89
CA ARG A 422 -21.26 -10.11 45.05
C ARG A 422 -21.49 -9.85 43.59
N VAL A 423 -22.73 -9.57 43.15
CA VAL A 423 -23.01 -9.38 41.70
C VAL A 423 -22.31 -8.13 41.14
N LEU A 424 -22.12 -7.07 41.98
CA LEU A 424 -21.35 -5.91 41.55
C LEU A 424 -19.84 -6.17 41.50
N ALA A 425 -19.31 -7.05 42.36
CA ALA A 425 -17.93 -7.49 42.29
C ALA A 425 -17.70 -8.36 41.02
N ASP A 426 -18.65 -9.25 40.69
CA ASP A 426 -18.62 -10.04 39.46
C ASP A 426 -18.64 -9.12 38.21
N ALA A 427 -19.54 -8.13 38.21
CA ALA A 427 -19.60 -7.12 37.15
C ALA A 427 -18.29 -6.32 37.02
N ALA A 428 -17.66 -5.94 38.13
CA ALA A 428 -16.40 -5.24 38.17
C ALA A 428 -15.24 -6.13 37.67
N SER A 429 -15.27 -7.44 37.99
CA SER A 429 -14.30 -8.42 37.46
C SER A 429 -14.39 -8.54 35.94
N MET A 430 -15.60 -8.70 35.38
CA MET A 430 -15.83 -8.74 33.95
C MET A 430 -15.41 -7.43 33.26
N ALA A 431 -15.69 -6.30 33.90
CA ALA A 431 -15.25 -4.98 33.38
C ALA A 431 -13.73 -4.82 33.40
N ALA A 432 -13.03 -5.40 34.39
CA ALA A 432 -11.56 -5.43 34.45
C ALA A 432 -10.94 -6.27 33.32
N GLU A 433 -11.69 -7.25 32.79
CA GLU A 433 -11.32 -7.99 31.56
C GLU A 433 -11.54 -7.18 30.27
N GLY A 434 -12.03 -5.96 30.36
CA GLY A 434 -12.29 -5.08 29.22
C GLY A 434 -13.68 -5.25 28.62
N LEU A 435 -14.59 -5.94 29.29
CA LEU A 435 -15.95 -6.16 28.83
C LEU A 435 -16.88 -5.02 29.22
N ARG A 436 -17.81 -4.70 28.34
CA ARG A 436 -18.97 -3.88 28.67
C ARG A 436 -20.05 -4.77 29.27
N VAL A 437 -20.41 -4.51 30.52
CA VAL A 437 -21.28 -5.41 31.29
C VAL A 437 -22.70 -4.86 31.37
N LEU A 438 -23.68 -5.69 31.05
CA LEU A 438 -25.11 -5.44 31.33
C LEU A 438 -25.65 -6.54 32.23
N ALA A 439 -26.51 -6.15 33.16
CA ALA A 439 -27.29 -7.08 33.96
C ALA A 439 -28.65 -7.34 33.31
N VAL A 440 -29.21 -8.54 33.60
CA VAL A 440 -30.50 -8.98 33.09
C VAL A 440 -31.36 -9.48 34.25
N ALA A 441 -32.63 -9.11 34.23
CA ALA A 441 -33.65 -9.58 35.17
C ALA A 441 -35.00 -9.72 34.49
N ASP A 442 -35.88 -10.54 35.06
CA ASP A 442 -37.26 -10.65 34.64
C ASP A 442 -38.24 -10.58 35.81
N ALA A 443 -39.48 -10.22 35.52
CA ALA A 443 -40.59 -10.28 36.45
C ALA A 443 -41.82 -10.87 35.79
N HIS A 444 -42.56 -11.64 36.54
CA HIS A 444 -43.86 -12.17 36.14
C HIS A 444 -44.98 -11.49 36.89
N THR A 445 -45.94 -10.91 36.17
CA THR A 445 -47.09 -10.26 36.76
C THR A 445 -48.39 -10.95 36.26
N THR A 446 -49.37 -11.05 37.14
CA THR A 446 -50.68 -11.61 36.80
C THR A 446 -51.61 -10.58 36.19
N ASN A 447 -51.18 -9.33 36.12
CA ASN A 447 -51.97 -8.25 35.53
C ASN A 447 -52.16 -8.48 34.01
N ALA A 448 -53.33 -8.10 33.52
CA ALA A 448 -53.61 -8.20 32.08
C ALA A 448 -52.95 -7.08 31.26
N ASP A 449 -52.72 -5.92 31.88
CA ASP A 449 -52.17 -4.74 31.27
C ASP A 449 -50.73 -4.46 31.75
N ALA A 450 -49.91 -3.92 30.89
CA ALA A 450 -48.55 -3.58 31.21
C ALA A 450 -48.47 -2.45 32.25
N PRO A 451 -47.71 -2.59 33.35
CA PRO A 451 -47.61 -1.59 34.41
C PRO A 451 -47.10 -0.25 33.93
N ASP A 452 -47.52 0.84 34.60
CA ASP A 452 -47.02 2.18 34.26
C ASP A 452 -45.60 2.45 34.79
N SER A 453 -45.18 1.82 35.89
CA SER A 453 -43.85 1.87 36.46
C SER A 453 -43.32 0.49 36.78
N LEU A 454 -42.03 0.30 36.64
CA LEU A 454 -41.31 -0.95 36.94
C LEU A 454 -40.92 -1.10 38.39
N GLU A 455 -40.95 -0.01 39.18
CA GLU A 455 -40.47 0.05 40.58
C GLU A 455 -41.26 -0.80 41.55
N ASN A 456 -42.52 -1.11 41.21
CA ASN A 456 -43.42 -1.92 42.05
C ASN A 456 -43.47 -3.39 41.67
N GLU A 457 -42.72 -3.82 40.65
CA GLU A 457 -42.73 -5.19 40.17
C GLU A 457 -41.57 -6.00 40.78
N ALA A 458 -41.81 -7.27 41.10
CA ALA A 458 -40.80 -8.12 41.74
C ALA A 458 -39.88 -8.75 40.69
N PHE A 459 -38.79 -8.09 40.38
CA PHE A 459 -37.80 -8.58 39.45
C PHE A 459 -36.91 -9.66 40.07
N THR A 460 -36.64 -10.70 39.32
CA THR A 460 -35.70 -11.79 39.65
C THR A 460 -34.42 -11.61 38.85
N TRP A 461 -33.27 -11.55 39.52
CA TRP A 461 -31.95 -11.48 38.90
C TRP A 461 -31.67 -12.75 38.08
N ARG A 462 -31.23 -12.57 36.81
CA ARG A 462 -30.88 -13.67 35.92
C ARG A 462 -29.39 -13.81 35.73
N GLY A 463 -28.63 -12.69 35.65
CA GLY A 463 -27.18 -12.73 35.48
C GLY A 463 -26.64 -11.50 34.81
N LEU A 464 -25.37 -11.62 34.37
CA LEU A 464 -24.62 -10.61 33.67
C LEU A 464 -24.28 -11.07 32.24
N LEU A 465 -24.24 -10.12 31.33
CA LEU A 465 -23.82 -10.25 29.96
C LEU A 465 -22.57 -9.42 29.74
N GLY A 466 -21.49 -10.02 29.23
CA GLY A 466 -20.25 -9.34 28.88
C GLY A 466 -20.12 -9.17 27.37
N PHE A 467 -19.95 -7.94 26.94
CA PHE A 467 -19.78 -7.60 25.52
C PHE A 467 -18.39 -7.06 25.27
N ALA A 468 -17.80 -7.46 24.16
CA ALA A 468 -16.55 -6.92 23.67
C ALA A 468 -16.62 -6.65 22.16
N ASP A 469 -15.75 -5.78 21.69
CA ASP A 469 -15.44 -5.68 20.26
C ASP A 469 -14.28 -6.66 19.99
N PRO A 470 -14.55 -7.81 19.32
CA PRO A 470 -13.56 -8.87 19.21
C PRO A 470 -12.35 -8.46 18.38
N LEU A 471 -11.18 -8.94 18.82
CA LEU A 471 -9.94 -8.82 18.05
C LEU A 471 -10.08 -9.66 16.76
N ARG A 472 -9.62 -9.11 15.64
CA ARG A 472 -9.57 -9.86 14.37
C ARG A 472 -8.61 -11.05 14.48
N ALA A 473 -8.98 -12.20 13.94
CA ALA A 473 -8.23 -13.44 14.08
C ALA A 473 -6.80 -13.37 13.50
N GLU A 474 -6.59 -12.53 12.50
CA GLU A 474 -5.32 -12.38 11.78
C GLU A 474 -4.33 -11.46 12.51
N VAL A 475 -4.77 -10.63 13.45
CA VAL A 475 -3.94 -9.59 14.10
C VAL A 475 -2.76 -10.16 14.88
N PRO A 476 -2.90 -11.19 15.73
CA PRO A 476 -1.76 -11.69 16.50
C PRO A 476 -0.62 -12.20 15.59
N ALA A 477 -0.96 -12.89 14.51
CA ALA A 477 0.02 -13.39 13.54
C ALA A 477 0.69 -12.24 12.78
N ALA A 478 -0.07 -11.19 12.42
CA ALA A 478 0.46 -10.01 11.75
C ALA A 478 1.38 -9.19 12.65
N VAL A 479 1.04 -9.02 13.93
CA VAL A 479 1.89 -8.33 14.92
C VAL A 479 3.20 -9.12 15.14
N ALA A 480 3.11 -10.44 15.28
CA ALA A 480 4.30 -11.29 15.42
C ALA A 480 5.23 -11.20 14.20
N GLU A 481 4.67 -11.13 12.98
CA GLU A 481 5.45 -10.91 11.76
C GLU A 481 6.07 -9.51 11.73
N ALA A 482 5.35 -8.46 12.16
CA ALA A 482 5.89 -7.09 12.25
C ALA A 482 7.07 -7.04 13.23
N HIS A 483 6.96 -7.65 14.41
CA HIS A 483 8.05 -7.74 15.39
C HIS A 483 9.25 -8.52 14.85
N ALA A 484 9.01 -9.66 14.19
CA ALA A 484 10.08 -10.44 13.55
C ALA A 484 10.81 -9.62 12.46
N ALA A 485 10.11 -8.70 11.82
CA ALA A 485 10.65 -7.76 10.84
C ALA A 485 11.34 -6.54 11.47
N GLY A 486 11.41 -6.46 12.81
CA GLY A 486 11.97 -5.32 13.54
C GLY A 486 11.10 -4.06 13.47
N VAL A 487 9.79 -4.23 13.21
CA VAL A 487 8.82 -3.14 13.24
C VAL A 487 8.11 -3.16 14.59
N ARG A 488 8.23 -2.07 15.33
CA ARG A 488 7.57 -1.86 16.59
C ARG A 488 6.10 -1.49 16.38
N VAL A 489 5.19 -2.11 17.13
CA VAL A 489 3.75 -1.81 17.04
C VAL A 489 3.34 -1.00 18.27
N VAL A 490 2.70 0.15 18.05
CA VAL A 490 2.26 1.09 19.10
C VAL A 490 0.75 1.26 19.02
N LEU A 491 0.05 0.90 20.10
CA LEU A 491 -1.40 1.05 20.23
C LEU A 491 -1.77 2.43 20.79
N MET A 492 -2.65 3.15 20.10
CA MET A 492 -3.18 4.45 20.49
C MET A 492 -4.71 4.41 20.52
N THR A 493 -5.33 4.35 21.68
CA THR A 493 -6.80 4.19 21.78
C THR A 493 -7.45 5.22 22.71
N GLY A 494 -8.69 5.58 22.43
CA GLY A 494 -9.55 6.35 23.33
C GLY A 494 -10.08 5.55 24.53
N ASP A 495 -9.87 4.23 24.55
CA ASP A 495 -10.37 3.33 25.58
C ASP A 495 -9.71 3.52 26.95
N HIS A 496 -10.31 2.87 27.94
CA HIS A 496 -9.77 2.79 29.29
C HIS A 496 -8.47 1.96 29.35
N ILE A 497 -7.66 2.18 30.38
CA ILE A 497 -6.34 1.52 30.59
C ILE A 497 -6.46 0.00 30.52
N GLU A 498 -7.43 -0.58 31.24
CA GLU A 498 -7.57 -2.03 31.33
C GLU A 498 -7.97 -2.67 29.99
N THR A 499 -8.87 -2.04 29.26
CA THR A 499 -9.25 -2.47 27.91
C THR A 499 -8.05 -2.38 26.95
N ALA A 500 -7.30 -1.26 26.98
CA ALA A 500 -6.11 -1.09 26.15
C ALA A 500 -5.04 -2.15 26.46
N ARG A 501 -4.86 -2.46 27.75
CA ARG A 501 -3.92 -3.50 28.21
C ARG A 501 -4.35 -4.88 27.71
N ALA A 502 -5.62 -5.24 27.91
CA ALA A 502 -6.16 -6.55 27.48
C ALA A 502 -6.00 -6.75 25.97
N ILE A 503 -6.34 -5.75 25.17
CA ILE A 503 -6.19 -5.79 23.71
C ILE A 503 -4.72 -5.88 23.29
N ALA A 504 -3.82 -5.14 23.95
CA ALA A 504 -2.38 -5.19 23.62
C ALA A 504 -1.79 -6.58 23.88
N ILE A 505 -2.18 -7.24 24.97
CA ILE A 505 -1.78 -8.62 25.28
C ILE A 505 -2.38 -9.59 24.25
N ALA A 506 -3.68 -9.51 24.00
CA ALA A 506 -4.37 -10.39 23.07
C ALA A 506 -3.84 -10.24 21.62
N ALA A 507 -3.47 -9.04 21.20
CA ALA A 507 -2.86 -8.76 19.90
C ALA A 507 -1.39 -9.17 19.81
N GLY A 508 -0.73 -9.49 20.93
CA GLY A 508 0.70 -9.83 20.97
C GLY A 508 1.62 -8.62 20.80
N ILE A 509 1.14 -7.39 21.11
CA ILE A 509 1.97 -6.17 21.08
C ILE A 509 3.01 -6.21 22.18
N SER A 510 2.62 -6.63 23.39
CA SER A 510 3.48 -6.83 24.54
C SER A 510 2.85 -7.79 25.52
N ASP A 511 3.65 -8.67 26.16
CA ASP A 511 3.18 -9.57 27.21
C ASP A 511 2.90 -8.83 28.53
N HIS A 512 3.61 -7.72 28.79
CA HIS A 512 3.46 -6.88 29.97
C HIS A 512 3.46 -5.39 29.57
N PRO A 513 2.39 -4.90 28.92
CA PRO A 513 2.37 -3.54 28.41
C PRO A 513 2.36 -2.49 29.51
N GLU A 514 3.32 -1.56 29.46
CA GLU A 514 3.24 -0.29 30.18
C GLU A 514 2.24 0.60 29.47
N VAL A 515 1.16 0.99 30.15
CA VAL A 515 0.09 1.80 29.58
C VAL A 515 0.21 3.23 30.09
N THR A 516 0.30 4.19 29.17
CA THR A 516 0.33 5.63 29.51
C THR A 516 -0.98 6.30 29.10
N LEU A 517 -1.50 7.17 29.97
CA LEU A 517 -2.69 7.98 29.70
C LEU A 517 -2.38 9.17 28.79
N GLY A 518 -3.29 9.47 27.84
CA GLY A 518 -3.17 10.64 26.98
C GLY A 518 -2.98 11.97 27.73
N ALA A 519 -3.67 12.17 28.86
CA ALA A 519 -3.52 13.37 29.69
C ALA A 519 -2.09 13.56 30.23
N ALA A 520 -1.34 12.47 30.48
CA ALA A 520 0.05 12.58 30.93
C ALA A 520 0.96 13.19 29.86
N LEU A 521 0.60 13.04 28.59
CA LEU A 521 1.40 13.57 27.46
C LEU A 521 1.44 15.09 27.47
N GLU A 522 0.38 15.78 27.94
CA GLU A 522 0.25 17.23 27.87
C GLU A 522 1.33 17.96 28.70
N GLN A 523 1.80 17.34 29.75
CA GLN A 523 2.73 17.93 30.72
C GLN A 523 4.21 17.63 30.39
N LEU A 524 4.48 16.76 29.41
CA LEU A 524 5.84 16.35 29.05
C LEU A 524 6.47 17.33 28.07
N ASP A 525 7.74 17.66 28.31
CA ASP A 525 8.57 18.31 27.30
C ASP A 525 9.02 17.30 26.21
N ALA A 526 9.72 17.78 25.19
CA ALA A 526 10.13 16.96 24.05
C ALA A 526 11.08 15.80 24.44
N ASP A 527 11.99 16.03 25.41
CA ASP A 527 12.96 15.03 25.82
C ASP A 527 12.32 13.96 26.71
N ALA A 528 11.45 14.36 27.66
CA ALA A 528 10.68 13.44 28.48
C ALA A 528 9.70 12.60 27.64
N LEU A 529 9.06 13.21 26.62
CA LEU A 529 8.20 12.49 25.68
C LEU A 529 9.00 11.47 24.87
N ARG A 530 10.20 11.82 24.40
CA ARG A 530 11.08 10.89 23.68
C ARG A 530 11.52 9.71 24.56
N ALA A 531 11.86 9.99 25.83
CA ALA A 531 12.21 8.93 26.80
C ALA A 531 11.03 8.01 27.12
N LEU A 532 9.80 8.56 27.21
CA LEU A 532 8.58 7.78 27.37
C LEU A 532 8.31 6.89 26.15
N LEU A 533 8.39 7.45 24.95
CA LEU A 533 8.18 6.73 23.70
C LEU A 533 9.15 5.56 23.50
N ALA A 534 10.36 5.62 24.08
CA ALA A 534 11.32 4.55 23.98
C ALA A 534 10.91 3.25 24.73
N ARG A 535 10.00 3.33 25.70
CA ARG A 535 9.61 2.22 26.58
C ARG A 535 8.13 1.86 26.55
N THR A 536 7.25 2.75 26.05
CA THR A 536 5.79 2.58 26.10
C THR A 536 5.22 2.31 24.72
N ASP A 537 4.52 1.18 24.59
CA ASP A 537 3.87 0.75 23.35
C ASP A 537 2.34 0.92 23.38
N VAL A 538 1.75 1.32 24.53
CA VAL A 538 0.30 1.41 24.69
C VAL A 538 -0.10 2.74 25.29
N PHE A 539 -0.94 3.49 24.57
CA PHE A 539 -1.47 4.77 25.00
C PHE A 539 -3.00 4.71 25.08
N ALA A 540 -3.56 4.95 26.27
CA ALA A 540 -4.98 4.90 26.57
C ALA A 540 -5.57 6.31 26.78
N ARG A 541 -6.88 6.48 26.57
CA ARG A 541 -7.57 7.77 26.67
C ARG A 541 -6.91 8.85 25.80
N VAL A 542 -6.51 8.47 24.59
CA VAL A 542 -5.81 9.34 23.64
C VAL A 542 -6.85 10.16 22.85
N ARG A 543 -6.63 11.47 22.77
CA ARG A 543 -7.39 12.40 21.92
C ARG A 543 -6.68 12.61 20.57
N PRO A 544 -7.34 13.18 19.55
CA PRO A 544 -6.72 13.43 18.24
C PRO A 544 -5.40 14.20 18.30
N GLU A 545 -5.32 15.23 19.14
CA GLU A 545 -4.12 16.06 19.33
C GLU A 545 -2.97 15.24 19.91
N HIS A 546 -3.28 14.29 20.82
CA HIS A 546 -2.27 13.39 21.37
C HIS A 546 -1.72 12.43 20.31
N LYS A 547 -2.59 11.87 19.42
CA LYS A 547 -2.16 11.01 18.30
C LYS A 547 -1.18 11.75 17.39
N LEU A 548 -1.53 12.99 17.00
CA LEU A 548 -0.67 13.83 16.18
C LEU A 548 0.69 14.09 16.87
N ARG A 549 0.68 14.46 18.14
CA ARG A 549 1.88 14.74 18.93
C ARG A 549 2.79 13.53 19.06
N LEU A 550 2.23 12.33 19.30
CA LEU A 550 2.98 11.08 19.38
C LEU A 550 3.64 10.74 18.04
N VAL A 551 2.90 10.85 16.93
CA VAL A 551 3.44 10.61 15.59
C VAL A 551 4.58 11.58 15.25
N GLN A 552 4.42 12.87 15.56
CA GLN A 552 5.45 13.89 15.36
C GLN A 552 6.70 13.60 16.19
N ALA A 553 6.53 13.29 17.48
CA ALA A 553 7.64 12.98 18.38
C ALA A 553 8.42 11.71 17.94
N LEU A 554 7.74 10.68 17.43
CA LEU A 554 8.41 9.51 16.85
C LEU A 554 9.20 9.88 15.60
N ARG A 555 8.65 10.73 14.73
CA ARG A 555 9.37 11.23 13.53
C ARG A 555 10.59 12.04 13.91
N ASP A 556 10.46 12.94 14.89
CA ASP A 556 11.57 13.77 15.37
C ASP A 556 12.66 12.94 16.08
N ALA A 557 12.30 11.75 16.59
CA ALA A 557 13.23 10.75 17.09
C ALA A 557 13.96 9.98 15.96
N GLY A 558 13.62 10.23 14.69
CA GLY A 558 14.24 9.57 13.53
C GLY A 558 13.55 8.27 13.10
N GLU A 559 12.40 7.94 13.68
CA GLU A 559 11.63 6.76 13.32
C GLU A 559 10.85 6.98 11.99
N VAL A 560 10.72 5.93 11.22
CA VAL A 560 9.84 5.91 10.04
C VAL A 560 8.47 5.39 10.47
N VAL A 561 7.52 6.30 10.62
CA VAL A 561 6.22 6.03 11.20
C VAL A 561 5.19 5.70 10.13
N ALA A 562 4.54 4.52 10.26
CA ALA A 562 3.26 4.23 9.65
C ALA A 562 2.15 4.42 10.69
N MET A 563 1.02 5.02 10.31
CA MET A 563 -0.14 5.25 11.16
C MET A 563 -1.40 4.71 10.52
N THR A 564 -2.16 3.88 11.24
CA THR A 564 -3.48 3.43 10.79
C THR A 564 -4.59 4.18 11.50
N GLY A 565 -5.70 4.44 10.79
CA GLY A 565 -6.89 5.07 11.36
C GLY A 565 -8.07 4.99 10.41
N ASP A 566 -9.29 5.17 10.91
CA ASP A 566 -10.53 5.10 10.13
C ASP A 566 -11.42 6.35 10.27
N GLY A 567 -11.18 7.17 11.29
CA GLY A 567 -12.00 8.33 11.63
C GLY A 567 -11.44 9.68 11.20
N VAL A 568 -12.30 10.68 11.24
CA VAL A 568 -11.92 12.11 11.05
C VAL A 568 -10.85 12.52 12.06
N ASN A 569 -10.96 12.00 13.28
CA ASN A 569 -10.04 12.26 14.39
C ASN A 569 -8.60 11.80 14.14
N ASP A 570 -8.40 10.85 13.22
CA ASP A 570 -7.08 10.31 12.86
C ASP A 570 -6.41 11.08 11.74
N ALA A 571 -7.16 11.85 10.96
CA ALA A 571 -6.68 12.50 9.74
C ALA A 571 -5.41 13.36 9.97
N PRO A 572 -5.29 14.18 11.03
CA PRO A 572 -4.06 14.94 11.29
C PRO A 572 -2.84 14.02 11.52
N ALA A 573 -3.02 12.92 12.27
CA ALA A 573 -1.95 11.96 12.54
C ALA A 573 -1.58 11.15 11.28
N LEU A 574 -2.59 10.76 10.46
CA LEU A 574 -2.39 10.10 9.16
C LEU A 574 -1.57 10.96 8.19
N MET A 575 -1.86 12.26 8.13
CA MET A 575 -1.11 13.22 7.29
C MET A 575 0.31 13.44 7.83
N ALA A 576 0.48 13.47 9.13
CA ALA A 576 1.78 13.70 9.76
C ALA A 576 2.69 12.48 9.67
N ALA A 577 2.17 11.26 9.57
CA ALA A 577 2.96 10.04 9.42
C ALA A 577 3.70 9.99 8.06
N HIS A 578 4.79 9.22 7.99
CA HIS A 578 5.46 8.92 6.71
C HIS A 578 4.55 8.10 5.80
N VAL A 579 3.77 7.19 6.39
CA VAL A 579 2.76 6.38 5.71
C VAL A 579 1.45 6.41 6.49
N GLY A 580 0.51 7.25 6.09
CA GLY A 580 -0.86 7.19 6.58
C GLY A 580 -1.61 6.05 5.88
N VAL A 581 -2.31 5.22 6.65
CA VAL A 581 -3.07 4.05 6.17
C VAL A 581 -4.50 4.16 6.66
N ALA A 582 -5.47 4.30 5.76
CA ALA A 582 -6.89 4.38 6.09
C ALA A 582 -7.63 3.08 5.73
N MET A 583 -8.71 2.80 6.46
CA MET A 583 -9.66 1.74 6.11
C MET A 583 -10.51 2.16 4.91
N GLY A 584 -10.77 1.25 3.98
CA GLY A 584 -11.45 1.54 2.71
C GLY A 584 -12.96 1.42 2.80
N GLY A 585 -13.43 0.35 3.44
CA GLY A 585 -14.86 0.07 3.60
C GLY A 585 -15.52 0.92 4.68
N ARG A 586 -14.88 1.02 5.84
CA ARG A 586 -15.41 1.68 7.04
C ARG A 586 -14.83 3.08 7.29
N GLY A 587 -13.65 3.36 6.72
CA GLY A 587 -12.99 4.66 6.90
C GLY A 587 -13.82 5.81 6.34
N THR A 588 -13.80 6.95 7.03
CA THR A 588 -14.40 8.19 6.53
C THR A 588 -13.65 8.68 5.29
N ASP A 589 -14.31 9.49 4.46
CA ASP A 589 -13.68 10.10 3.28
C ASP A 589 -12.47 10.95 3.67
N VAL A 590 -12.56 11.64 4.80
CA VAL A 590 -11.44 12.45 5.35
C VAL A 590 -10.24 11.60 5.68
N ALA A 591 -10.44 10.47 6.38
CA ALA A 591 -9.34 9.55 6.70
C ALA A 591 -8.72 8.97 5.42
N ARG A 592 -9.55 8.55 4.44
CA ARG A 592 -9.08 8.05 3.14
C ARG A 592 -8.31 9.10 2.36
N GLU A 593 -8.69 10.37 2.45
CA GLU A 593 -8.02 11.46 1.74
C GLU A 593 -6.71 11.87 2.40
N ALA A 594 -6.66 11.88 3.72
CA ALA A 594 -5.45 12.14 4.50
C ALA A 594 -4.39 11.05 4.30
N ALA A 595 -4.83 9.81 4.10
CA ALA A 595 -3.96 8.66 3.98
C ALA A 595 -3.25 8.58 2.63
N SER A 596 -2.03 8.03 2.64
CA SER A 596 -1.27 7.68 1.45
C SER A 596 -1.59 6.27 0.93
N ILE A 597 -2.18 5.43 1.77
CA ILE A 597 -2.59 4.07 1.47
C ILE A 597 -4.01 3.84 2.00
N VAL A 598 -4.83 3.07 1.27
CA VAL A 598 -6.17 2.66 1.68
C VAL A 598 -6.29 1.15 1.61
N LEU A 599 -6.73 0.51 2.69
CA LEU A 599 -6.97 -0.93 2.79
C LEU A 599 -8.39 -1.26 2.35
N LEU A 600 -8.56 -1.90 1.20
CA LEU A 600 -9.89 -2.20 0.65
C LEU A 600 -10.64 -3.33 1.39
N ASP A 601 -9.94 -4.10 2.22
CA ASP A 601 -10.46 -5.20 3.03
C ASP A 601 -10.58 -4.88 4.52
N ASP A 602 -10.20 -3.66 4.90
CA ASP A 602 -10.14 -3.20 6.30
C ASP A 602 -9.35 -4.15 7.23
N ASP A 603 -8.38 -4.90 6.66
CA ASP A 603 -7.59 -5.91 7.38
C ASP A 603 -6.21 -5.37 7.78
N PHE A 604 -5.92 -5.36 9.08
CA PHE A 604 -4.62 -4.94 9.63
C PHE A 604 -3.45 -5.77 9.05
N ALA A 605 -3.65 -7.06 8.80
CA ALA A 605 -2.60 -7.91 8.21
C ALA A 605 -2.17 -7.42 6.82
N SER A 606 -3.05 -6.71 6.09
CA SER A 606 -2.73 -6.07 4.81
C SER A 606 -1.66 -4.98 4.95
N VAL A 607 -1.54 -4.31 6.12
CA VAL A 607 -0.46 -3.34 6.38
C VAL A 607 0.89 -4.06 6.42
N VAL A 608 0.98 -5.19 7.12
CA VAL A 608 2.23 -5.96 7.22
C VAL A 608 2.60 -6.57 5.85
N ARG A 609 1.60 -7.03 5.08
CA ARG A 609 1.81 -7.45 3.69
C ARG A 609 2.32 -6.31 2.80
N ALA A 610 1.83 -5.09 3.01
CA ALA A 610 2.29 -3.90 2.29
C ALA A 610 3.75 -3.54 2.66
N ILE A 611 4.13 -3.62 3.94
CA ILE A 611 5.52 -3.45 4.39
C ILE A 611 6.44 -4.47 3.71
N ARG A 612 6.07 -5.75 3.68
CA ARG A 612 6.81 -6.82 2.98
C ARG A 612 6.97 -6.48 1.50
N MET A 613 5.90 -6.02 0.84
CA MET A 613 5.95 -5.65 -0.58
C MET A 613 6.84 -4.43 -0.81
N GLY A 614 6.75 -3.39 0.03
CA GLY A 614 7.62 -2.21 -0.04
C GLY A 614 9.10 -2.58 0.08
N ARG A 615 9.46 -3.46 1.03
CA ARG A 615 10.82 -4.01 1.18
C ARG A 615 11.26 -4.77 -0.07
N THR A 616 10.37 -5.57 -0.66
CA THR A 616 10.66 -6.34 -1.87
C THR A 616 10.92 -5.42 -3.06
N ILE A 617 10.07 -4.42 -3.28
CA ILE A 617 10.20 -3.46 -4.37
C ILE A 617 11.53 -2.71 -4.25
N PHE A 618 11.87 -2.23 -3.04
CA PHE A 618 13.14 -1.54 -2.81
C PHE A 618 14.35 -2.44 -3.06
N ALA A 619 14.35 -3.68 -2.55
CA ALA A 619 15.43 -4.64 -2.76
C ALA A 619 15.63 -4.94 -4.25
N ASN A 620 14.53 -5.11 -5.01
CA ASN A 620 14.58 -5.36 -6.44
C ASN A 620 15.06 -4.14 -7.22
N LEU A 621 14.61 -2.95 -6.85
CA LEU A 621 15.11 -1.69 -7.42
C LEU A 621 16.62 -1.53 -7.21
N GLN A 622 17.11 -1.83 -6.00
CA GLN A 622 18.54 -1.78 -5.69
C GLN A 622 19.35 -2.79 -6.54
N ARG A 623 18.80 -4.00 -6.78
CA ARG A 623 19.42 -5.00 -7.67
C ARG A 623 19.51 -4.51 -9.10
N ALA A 624 18.40 -3.98 -9.63
CA ALA A 624 18.34 -3.40 -10.98
C ALA A 624 19.36 -2.25 -11.13
N THR A 625 19.42 -1.34 -10.16
CA THR A 625 20.35 -0.22 -10.17
C THR A 625 21.82 -0.68 -10.14
N ARG A 626 22.15 -1.69 -9.33
CA ARG A 626 23.50 -2.30 -9.29
C ARG A 626 23.87 -2.97 -10.60
N TYR A 627 22.91 -3.63 -11.26
CA TYR A 627 23.09 -4.23 -12.57
C TYR A 627 23.36 -3.16 -13.61
N ILE A 628 22.58 -2.06 -13.65
CA ILE A 628 22.78 -0.95 -14.59
C ILE A 628 24.21 -0.40 -14.48
N VAL A 629 24.71 -0.18 -13.25
CA VAL A 629 26.10 0.28 -13.05
C VAL A 629 27.10 -0.75 -13.58
N ALA A 630 26.88 -2.04 -13.38
CA ALA A 630 27.81 -3.09 -13.79
C ALA A 630 27.84 -3.30 -15.31
N VAL A 631 26.67 -3.24 -15.98
CA VAL A 631 26.54 -3.57 -17.42
C VAL A 631 27.17 -2.51 -18.32
N HIS A 632 27.17 -1.23 -17.91
CA HIS A 632 27.76 -0.16 -18.71
C HIS A 632 29.29 -0.23 -18.77
N VAL A 633 29.96 -0.87 -17.79
CA VAL A 633 31.43 -0.98 -17.78
C VAL A 633 31.98 -1.76 -18.98
N PRO A 634 31.53 -3.00 -19.29
CA PRO A 634 32.02 -3.73 -20.46
C PRO A 634 31.61 -3.08 -21.78
N ILE A 635 30.45 -2.41 -21.83
CA ILE A 635 29.97 -1.72 -23.05
C ILE A 635 30.88 -0.51 -23.33
N ALA A 636 31.09 0.37 -22.34
CA ALA A 636 31.98 1.51 -22.45
C ALA A 636 33.43 1.10 -22.73
N GLY A 637 33.91 0.03 -22.03
CA GLY A 637 35.26 -0.50 -22.26
C GLY A 637 35.46 -1.00 -23.68
N LEU A 638 34.50 -1.69 -24.28
CA LEU A 638 34.57 -2.19 -25.64
C LEU A 638 34.43 -1.06 -26.69
N ALA A 639 33.71 0.01 -26.40
CA ALA A 639 33.62 1.19 -27.21
C ALA A 639 34.95 1.99 -27.22
N LEU A 640 35.70 2.02 -26.09
CA LEU A 640 36.98 2.70 -25.94
C LEU A 640 38.16 1.86 -26.47
N LEU A 641 38.06 0.55 -26.50
CA LEU A 641 39.17 -0.36 -26.84
C LEU A 641 39.80 -0.10 -28.20
N PRO A 642 39.02 0.16 -29.29
CA PRO A 642 39.59 0.47 -30.59
C PRO A 642 40.51 1.69 -30.61
N LEU A 643 40.17 2.72 -29.84
CA LEU A 643 40.99 3.92 -29.71
C LEU A 643 42.35 3.60 -29.06
N LEU A 644 42.33 2.81 -27.96
CA LEU A 644 43.53 2.47 -27.19
C LEU A 644 44.46 1.51 -27.91
N LEU A 645 43.92 0.54 -28.64
CA LEU A 645 44.71 -0.52 -29.30
C LEU A 645 45.00 -0.25 -30.79
N GLY A 646 44.47 0.82 -31.36
CA GLY A 646 44.63 1.06 -32.77
C GLY A 646 43.85 0.11 -33.68
N THR A 647 42.80 -0.55 -33.21
CA THR A 647 41.98 -1.50 -33.99
C THR A 647 40.74 -0.80 -34.59
N PRO A 648 40.08 -1.44 -35.60
CA PRO A 648 38.79 -0.95 -36.11
C PRO A 648 37.71 -0.85 -35.01
N LEU A 649 36.69 -0.01 -35.25
CA LEU A 649 35.56 0.09 -34.34
C LEU A 649 34.85 -1.30 -34.18
N ILE A 650 34.64 -1.72 -32.93
CA ILE A 650 34.02 -3.01 -32.58
C ILE A 650 32.53 -2.84 -32.38
N LEU A 651 32.16 -1.74 -31.72
CA LEU A 651 30.77 -1.37 -31.48
C LEU A 651 30.38 -0.20 -32.39
N LEU A 652 29.26 -0.35 -33.06
CA LEU A 652 28.56 0.67 -33.83
C LEU A 652 27.29 1.10 -33.06
N PRO A 653 26.69 2.27 -33.37
CA PRO A 653 25.45 2.70 -32.74
C PRO A 653 24.36 1.61 -32.75
N LEU A 654 24.20 0.86 -33.84
CA LEU A 654 23.25 -0.24 -33.98
C LEU A 654 23.44 -1.34 -32.91
N HIS A 655 24.72 -1.66 -32.60
CA HIS A 655 25.03 -2.64 -31.56
C HIS A 655 24.62 -2.19 -30.17
N VAL A 656 24.77 -0.89 -29.88
CA VAL A 656 24.33 -0.31 -28.60
C VAL A 656 22.81 -0.41 -28.47
N VAL A 657 22.06 -0.07 -29.52
CA VAL A 657 20.60 -0.23 -29.52
C VAL A 657 20.18 -1.66 -29.23
N PHE A 658 20.86 -2.65 -29.82
CA PHE A 658 20.56 -4.05 -29.48
C PHE A 658 20.85 -4.37 -28.01
N LEU A 659 21.91 -3.83 -27.43
CA LEU A 659 22.24 -4.02 -26.02
C LEU A 659 21.16 -3.41 -25.12
N GLU A 660 20.67 -2.22 -25.44
CA GLU A 660 19.56 -1.58 -24.73
C GLU A 660 18.28 -2.42 -24.80
N MET A 661 17.97 -3.00 -25.97
CA MET A 661 16.84 -3.94 -26.11
C MET A 661 16.97 -5.20 -25.25
N VAL A 662 18.17 -5.53 -24.77
CA VAL A 662 18.42 -6.63 -23.82
C VAL A 662 18.36 -6.12 -22.37
N ILE A 663 18.93 -4.94 -22.12
CA ILE A 663 19.05 -4.35 -20.79
C ILE A 663 17.68 -3.91 -20.27
N ASP A 664 16.88 -3.21 -21.05
CA ASP A 664 15.56 -2.71 -20.69
C ASP A 664 14.59 -3.79 -20.20
N PRO A 665 14.35 -4.90 -20.93
CA PRO A 665 13.50 -5.97 -20.42
C PRO A 665 14.08 -6.65 -19.18
N ALA A 666 15.41 -6.75 -19.08
CA ALA A 666 16.05 -7.29 -17.89
C ALA A 666 15.75 -6.40 -16.67
N CYS A 667 15.88 -5.08 -16.81
CA CYS A 667 15.60 -4.13 -15.74
C CYS A 667 14.10 -4.05 -15.41
N SER A 668 13.25 -3.87 -16.39
CA SER A 668 11.83 -3.58 -16.21
C SER A 668 10.95 -4.80 -15.96
N ILE A 669 11.37 -6.01 -16.39
CA ILE A 669 10.55 -7.22 -16.28
C ILE A 669 11.19 -8.25 -15.36
N VAL A 670 12.49 -8.53 -15.53
CA VAL A 670 13.16 -9.62 -14.79
C VAL A 670 13.35 -9.24 -13.33
N PHE A 671 13.96 -8.08 -13.04
CA PHE A 671 14.19 -7.65 -11.66
C PHE A 671 12.89 -7.27 -10.95
N GLU A 672 11.91 -6.72 -11.66
CA GLU A 672 10.61 -6.35 -11.10
C GLU A 672 9.87 -7.60 -10.58
N ARG A 673 9.95 -8.72 -11.29
CA ARG A 673 9.27 -9.98 -10.92
C ARG A 673 10.06 -10.84 -9.94
N GLU A 674 11.20 -10.39 -9.48
CA GLU A 674 11.99 -11.18 -8.54
C GLU A 674 11.24 -11.34 -7.22
N PRO A 675 11.08 -12.58 -6.71
CA PRO A 675 10.37 -12.83 -5.46
C PRO A 675 11.13 -12.29 -4.26
N ALA A 676 10.38 -12.05 -3.17
CA ALA A 676 10.96 -11.62 -1.90
C ALA A 676 11.98 -12.64 -1.37
N GLU A 677 13.08 -12.16 -0.79
CA GLU A 677 14.01 -13.03 -0.05
C GLU A 677 13.30 -13.66 1.15
N PRO A 678 13.55 -14.95 1.44
CA PRO A 678 12.86 -15.66 2.53
C PRO A 678 13.06 -15.05 3.91
N ASP A 679 14.16 -14.35 4.13
CA ASP A 679 14.55 -13.71 5.40
C ASP A 679 14.28 -12.19 5.42
N LEU A 680 13.62 -11.66 4.40
CA LEU A 680 13.35 -10.22 4.25
C LEU A 680 12.55 -9.65 5.45
N MET A 681 11.62 -10.44 6.00
CA MET A 681 10.82 -10.10 7.18
C MET A 681 11.43 -10.62 8.50
N ARG A 682 12.71 -10.98 8.48
CA ARG A 682 13.49 -11.33 9.68
C ARG A 682 14.68 -10.40 9.90
N ARG A 683 14.81 -9.40 9.02
CA ARG A 683 15.85 -8.38 9.11
C ARG A 683 15.23 -7.07 9.61
N PRO A 684 15.94 -6.28 10.43
CA PRO A 684 15.46 -4.97 10.83
C PRO A 684 15.23 -4.08 9.61
N PRO A 685 14.37 -3.04 9.73
CA PRO A 685 14.18 -2.05 8.70
C PRO A 685 15.49 -1.35 8.33
N ARG A 686 15.62 -0.96 7.07
CA ARG A 686 16.74 -0.10 6.66
C ARG A 686 16.57 1.30 7.24
N PRO A 687 17.64 1.99 7.66
CA PRO A 687 17.56 3.41 7.99
C PRO A 687 17.05 4.22 6.80
N ALA A 688 16.18 5.20 7.04
CA ALA A 688 15.62 6.06 5.98
C ALA A 688 16.70 6.83 5.20
N SER A 689 17.83 7.15 5.84
CA SER A 689 18.98 7.84 5.25
C SER A 689 19.86 6.95 4.36
N THR A 690 19.60 5.63 4.30
CA THR A 690 20.43 4.73 3.50
C THR A 690 20.19 4.99 2.01
N PRO A 691 21.22 5.38 1.24
CA PRO A 691 21.07 5.63 -0.18
C PRO A 691 20.74 4.35 -0.95
N LEU A 692 20.14 4.48 -2.13
CA LEU A 692 19.85 3.38 -3.04
C LEU A 692 21.13 2.61 -3.40
N LEU A 693 22.22 3.35 -3.62
CA LEU A 693 23.56 2.82 -3.87
C LEU A 693 24.56 3.48 -2.92
N ASP A 694 25.21 2.69 -2.09
CA ASP A 694 26.37 3.10 -1.32
C ASP A 694 27.68 2.94 -2.14
N LEU A 695 28.75 3.57 -1.69
CA LEU A 695 30.04 3.51 -2.36
C LEU A 695 30.57 2.07 -2.51
N ARG A 696 30.30 1.20 -1.53
CA ARG A 696 30.73 -0.19 -1.58
C ARG A 696 29.96 -0.99 -2.64
N MET A 697 28.67 -0.71 -2.78
CA MET A 697 27.83 -1.30 -3.82
C MET A 697 28.27 -0.84 -5.20
N ILE A 698 28.53 0.46 -5.37
CA ILE A 698 29.06 1.01 -6.62
C ILE A 698 30.41 0.35 -6.97
N ALA A 699 31.35 0.32 -6.04
CA ALA A 699 32.66 -0.30 -6.27
C ALA A 699 32.55 -1.79 -6.60
N ALA A 700 31.66 -2.53 -5.94
CA ALA A 700 31.43 -3.93 -6.22
C ALA A 700 30.80 -4.13 -7.61
N SER A 701 29.87 -3.27 -8.04
CA SER A 701 29.27 -3.31 -9.37
C SER A 701 30.28 -2.97 -10.46
N LEU A 702 31.11 -1.94 -10.24
CA LEU A 702 32.19 -1.59 -11.16
C LEU A 702 33.23 -2.72 -11.30
N LEU A 703 33.61 -3.37 -10.19
CA LEU A 703 34.54 -4.50 -10.22
C LEU A 703 33.97 -5.69 -10.98
N LEU A 704 32.70 -5.98 -10.77
CA LEU A 704 31.99 -7.04 -11.48
C LEU A 704 31.89 -6.71 -12.98
N GLY A 705 31.56 -5.48 -13.35
CA GLY A 705 31.57 -5.03 -14.72
C GLY A 705 32.95 -5.07 -15.36
N ALA A 706 34.00 -4.67 -14.62
CA ALA A 706 35.38 -4.78 -15.08
C ALA A 706 35.82 -6.23 -15.32
N SER A 707 35.36 -7.19 -14.47
CA SER A 707 35.61 -8.62 -14.72
C SER A 707 34.90 -9.13 -15.98
N ALA A 708 33.67 -8.68 -16.23
CA ALA A 708 32.95 -8.98 -17.47
C ALA A 708 33.69 -8.39 -18.69
N PHE A 709 34.14 -7.15 -18.60
CA PHE A 709 34.96 -6.53 -19.63
C PHE A 709 36.25 -7.31 -19.93
N ALA A 710 36.97 -7.76 -18.89
CA ALA A 710 38.18 -8.57 -19.05
C ALA A 710 37.90 -9.88 -19.80
N LEU A 711 36.76 -10.54 -19.54
CA LEU A 711 36.36 -11.74 -20.28
C LEU A 711 36.05 -11.44 -21.76
N VAL A 712 35.33 -10.35 -22.04
CA VAL A 712 35.03 -9.92 -23.42
C VAL A 712 36.34 -9.58 -24.16
N LEU A 713 37.24 -8.86 -23.50
CA LEU A 713 38.57 -8.54 -24.04
C LEU A 713 39.38 -9.78 -24.34
N LEU A 714 39.34 -10.79 -23.44
CA LEU A 714 40.03 -12.08 -23.67
C LEU A 714 39.49 -12.78 -24.91
N VAL A 715 38.17 -12.85 -25.08
CA VAL A 715 37.54 -13.43 -26.30
C VAL A 715 37.99 -12.66 -27.55
N TYR A 716 37.97 -11.34 -27.51
CA TYR A 716 38.44 -10.48 -28.59
C TYR A 716 39.91 -10.76 -28.95
N MET A 717 40.80 -10.83 -27.95
CA MET A 717 42.22 -11.11 -28.18
C MET A 717 42.48 -12.50 -28.75
N ILE A 718 41.73 -13.52 -28.26
CA ILE A 718 41.84 -14.88 -28.80
C ILE A 718 41.40 -14.89 -30.26
N ALA A 719 40.26 -14.30 -30.59
CA ALA A 719 39.72 -14.23 -31.94
C ALA A 719 40.65 -13.46 -32.90
N SER A 720 41.24 -12.36 -32.44
CA SER A 720 42.23 -11.57 -33.21
C SER A 720 43.51 -12.36 -33.48
N ARG A 721 44.01 -13.15 -32.53
CA ARG A 721 45.18 -14.02 -32.74
C ARG A 721 44.88 -15.24 -33.64
N ALA A 722 43.63 -15.65 -33.73
CA ALA A 722 43.21 -16.72 -34.65
C ALA A 722 43.13 -16.24 -36.12
N ALA A 723 43.57 -15.03 -36.40
CA ALA A 723 43.58 -14.37 -37.74
C ALA A 723 42.17 -14.35 -38.41
N LEU A 724 41.11 -14.28 -37.64
CA LEU A 724 39.77 -14.06 -38.13
C LEU A 724 39.60 -12.69 -38.73
N ALA A 725 38.74 -12.51 -39.71
CA ALA A 725 38.44 -11.22 -40.28
C ALA A 725 37.90 -10.26 -39.17
N PRO A 726 38.24 -8.95 -39.19
CA PRO A 726 37.81 -8.01 -38.19
C PRO A 726 36.31 -8.00 -37.88
N PRO A 727 35.40 -8.13 -38.90
CA PRO A 727 33.95 -8.27 -38.63
C PRO A 727 33.56 -9.58 -37.91
N GLN A 728 34.30 -10.67 -38.09
CA GLN A 728 34.09 -11.92 -37.34
C GLN A 728 34.57 -11.79 -35.91
N THR A 729 35.72 -11.17 -35.70
CA THR A 729 36.25 -10.88 -34.36
C THR A 729 35.29 -9.97 -33.56
N ALA A 730 34.71 -8.94 -34.21
CA ALA A 730 33.70 -8.07 -33.62
C ALA A 730 32.42 -8.86 -33.26
N ALA A 731 31.95 -9.76 -34.14
CA ALA A 731 30.79 -10.62 -33.86
C ALA A 731 31.00 -11.53 -32.65
N LEU A 732 32.20 -12.14 -32.49
CA LEU A 732 32.52 -12.96 -31.32
C LEU A 732 32.63 -12.14 -30.02
N ALA A 733 33.25 -10.95 -30.06
CA ALA A 733 33.35 -10.05 -28.93
C ALA A 733 31.96 -9.56 -28.51
N PHE A 734 31.09 -9.20 -29.46
CA PHE A 734 29.69 -8.82 -29.20
C PHE A 734 28.89 -9.96 -28.61
N THR A 735 29.07 -11.20 -29.13
CA THR A 735 28.44 -12.39 -28.55
C THR A 735 28.84 -12.56 -27.09
N ALA A 736 30.14 -12.47 -26.77
CA ALA A 736 30.64 -12.57 -25.41
C ALA A 736 30.09 -11.45 -24.51
N LEU A 737 29.96 -10.23 -25.04
CA LEU A 737 29.40 -9.07 -24.31
C LEU A 737 27.94 -9.32 -23.93
N VAL A 738 27.10 -9.75 -24.87
CA VAL A 738 25.69 -10.05 -24.63
C VAL A 738 25.53 -11.16 -23.59
N VAL A 739 26.35 -12.22 -23.69
CA VAL A 739 26.33 -13.33 -22.72
C VAL A 739 26.78 -12.85 -21.33
N CYS A 740 27.80 -11.98 -21.24
CA CYS A 740 28.22 -11.39 -20.00
C CYS A 740 27.10 -10.54 -19.39
N ASN A 741 26.36 -9.76 -20.18
CA ASN A 741 25.25 -8.94 -19.70
C ASN A 741 24.15 -9.82 -19.10
N ILE A 742 23.78 -10.93 -19.73
CA ILE A 742 22.82 -11.88 -19.18
C ILE A 742 23.34 -12.55 -17.90
N ALA A 743 24.62 -12.91 -17.86
CA ALA A 743 25.23 -13.49 -16.67
C ALA A 743 25.28 -12.48 -15.50
N LEU A 744 25.47 -11.17 -15.80
CA LEU A 744 25.34 -10.11 -14.81
C LEU A 744 23.91 -9.98 -14.26
N VAL A 745 22.86 -10.16 -15.09
CA VAL A 745 21.48 -10.27 -14.60
C VAL A 745 21.37 -11.38 -13.58
N GLN A 746 21.80 -12.60 -13.96
CA GLN A 746 21.74 -13.77 -13.07
C GLN A 746 22.51 -13.55 -11.76
N TRP A 747 23.64 -12.85 -11.81
CA TRP A 747 24.44 -12.51 -10.63
C TRP A 747 23.68 -11.64 -9.62
N HIS A 748 22.88 -10.69 -10.11
CA HIS A 748 22.13 -9.74 -9.27
C HIS A 748 20.77 -10.26 -8.82
N LEU A 749 20.25 -11.38 -9.38
CA LEU A 749 19.04 -12.02 -8.88
C LEU A 749 19.23 -12.59 -7.46
N ALA A 750 18.14 -12.73 -6.71
CA ALA A 750 18.17 -13.24 -5.34
C ALA A 750 18.76 -14.67 -5.30
N PRO A 751 19.56 -15.00 -4.31
CA PRO A 751 20.06 -16.37 -4.14
C PRO A 751 18.92 -17.34 -3.85
N SER A 752 18.64 -18.28 -4.77
CA SER A 752 17.66 -19.33 -4.51
C SER A 752 18.15 -20.28 -3.42
N ARG A 753 17.23 -20.84 -2.60
CA ARG A 753 17.55 -21.84 -1.56
C ARG A 753 18.15 -23.13 -2.11
N SER A 754 17.97 -23.43 -3.39
CA SER A 754 18.28 -24.72 -4.02
C SER A 754 19.58 -24.76 -4.84
N GLY A 755 20.63 -24.05 -4.43
CA GLY A 755 21.97 -24.21 -5.04
C GLY A 755 22.03 -23.85 -6.54
N ILE A 756 22.39 -24.82 -7.40
CA ILE A 756 22.59 -24.67 -8.85
C ILE A 756 21.25 -24.63 -9.62
N ALA A 757 20.12 -24.94 -8.97
CA ALA A 757 18.82 -24.82 -9.62
C ALA A 757 18.59 -23.34 -9.97
N GLY A 758 18.35 -23.11 -11.23
CA GLY A 758 18.22 -21.78 -11.81
C GLY A 758 17.18 -20.88 -11.12
N PRO A 759 17.17 -19.60 -11.43
CA PRO A 759 16.25 -18.66 -10.83
C PRO A 759 14.80 -19.12 -11.05
N THR A 760 13.99 -19.01 -10.02
CA THR A 760 12.54 -19.29 -10.07
C THR A 760 11.79 -18.27 -10.95
N ASN A 761 12.50 -17.26 -11.41
CA ASN A 761 11.98 -16.18 -12.23
C ASN A 761 11.83 -16.60 -13.69
N VAL A 762 10.62 -16.96 -14.07
CA VAL A 762 10.27 -17.37 -15.45
C VAL A 762 10.60 -16.28 -16.48
N ALA A 763 10.49 -15.01 -16.10
CA ALA A 763 10.82 -13.89 -16.99
C ALA A 763 12.30 -13.92 -17.39
N PHE A 764 13.20 -14.28 -16.49
CA PHE A 764 14.62 -14.45 -16.80
C PHE A 764 14.86 -15.51 -17.87
N TRP A 765 14.22 -16.67 -17.77
CA TRP A 765 14.40 -17.75 -18.74
C TRP A 765 13.85 -17.41 -20.12
N ILE A 766 12.70 -16.72 -20.17
CA ILE A 766 12.13 -16.26 -21.43
C ILE A 766 13.07 -15.24 -22.08
N THR A 767 13.58 -14.28 -21.33
CA THR A 767 14.53 -13.27 -21.81
C THR A 767 15.82 -13.92 -22.28
N LEU A 768 16.38 -14.86 -21.52
CA LEU A 768 17.58 -15.61 -21.88
C LEU A 768 17.41 -16.32 -23.23
N VAL A 769 16.35 -17.08 -23.40
CA VAL A 769 16.10 -17.85 -24.64
C VAL A 769 15.88 -16.89 -25.81
N ALA A 770 15.11 -15.85 -25.65
CA ALA A 770 14.83 -14.87 -26.70
C ALA A 770 16.11 -14.16 -27.15
N VAL A 771 16.94 -13.70 -26.20
CA VAL A 771 18.20 -13.01 -26.50
C VAL A 771 19.20 -13.94 -27.16
N LEU A 772 19.37 -15.19 -26.68
CA LEU A 772 20.27 -16.16 -27.30
C LEU A 772 19.81 -16.55 -28.69
N ALA A 773 18.52 -16.73 -28.95
CA ALA A 773 17.97 -17.00 -30.25
C ALA A 773 18.21 -15.85 -31.23
N LEU A 774 17.96 -14.61 -30.78
CA LEU A 774 18.21 -13.41 -31.57
C LEU A 774 19.71 -13.23 -31.86
N LEU A 775 20.58 -13.44 -30.89
CA LEU A 775 22.03 -13.38 -31.03
C LEU A 775 22.54 -14.41 -32.02
N ALA A 776 22.03 -15.65 -31.95
CA ALA A 776 22.38 -16.71 -32.93
C ALA A 776 21.93 -16.32 -34.36
N CYS A 777 20.72 -15.74 -34.50
CA CYS A 777 20.25 -15.21 -35.77
C CYS A 777 21.20 -14.15 -36.36
N LEU A 778 21.61 -13.16 -35.53
CA LEU A 778 22.45 -12.04 -35.95
C LEU A 778 23.91 -12.42 -36.25
N THR A 779 24.42 -13.52 -35.69
CA THR A 779 25.83 -13.88 -35.81
C THR A 779 26.08 -15.10 -36.70
N LEU A 780 25.09 -15.97 -36.91
CA LEU A 780 25.22 -17.19 -37.69
C LEU A 780 24.62 -17.08 -39.11
N LEU A 781 23.56 -16.28 -39.30
CA LEU A 781 22.87 -16.14 -40.58
C LEU A 781 23.47 -14.97 -41.38
N SER A 782 23.71 -15.18 -42.69
CA SER A 782 24.42 -14.24 -43.54
C SER A 782 23.71 -12.88 -43.70
N ALA A 783 22.38 -12.88 -43.93
CA ALA A 783 21.64 -11.65 -44.16
C ALA A 783 21.57 -10.75 -42.90
N PRO A 784 21.12 -11.26 -41.71
CA PRO A 784 21.13 -10.47 -40.49
C PRO A 784 22.53 -10.01 -40.07
N ALA A 785 23.57 -10.88 -40.19
CA ALA A 785 24.94 -10.54 -39.84
C ALA A 785 25.44 -9.33 -40.62
N GLN A 786 25.18 -9.32 -41.94
CA GLN A 786 25.60 -8.21 -42.79
C GLN A 786 24.93 -6.88 -42.45
N TRP A 787 23.68 -6.90 -41.99
CA TRP A 787 22.99 -5.68 -41.51
C TRP A 787 23.61 -5.10 -40.24
N PHE A 788 24.21 -5.97 -39.41
CA PHE A 788 24.97 -5.60 -38.21
C PHE A 788 26.45 -5.34 -38.48
N GLY A 789 26.91 -5.28 -39.74
CA GLY A 789 28.33 -5.12 -40.07
C GLY A 789 29.19 -6.34 -39.71
N PHE A 790 28.57 -7.49 -39.46
CA PHE A 790 29.25 -8.76 -39.14
C PHE A 790 29.42 -9.67 -40.37
N ILE A 791 30.34 -10.58 -40.24
CA ILE A 791 30.47 -11.74 -41.12
C ILE A 791 30.09 -12.97 -40.29
N PRO A 792 29.29 -13.92 -40.84
CA PRO A 792 28.88 -15.11 -40.10
C PRO A 792 30.06 -15.86 -39.49
N VAL A 793 29.90 -16.27 -38.25
CA VAL A 793 30.90 -17.07 -37.54
C VAL A 793 30.56 -18.53 -37.59
N SER A 794 31.55 -19.42 -37.40
CA SER A 794 31.30 -20.86 -37.34
C SER A 794 30.58 -21.22 -36.04
N LEU A 795 29.75 -22.26 -36.10
CA LEU A 795 29.03 -22.80 -34.94
C LEU A 795 29.95 -23.10 -33.75
N PRO A 796 31.10 -23.74 -33.88
CA PRO A 796 32.02 -23.98 -32.77
C PRO A 796 32.55 -22.68 -32.14
N ALA A 797 32.85 -21.65 -32.94
CA ALA A 797 33.33 -20.37 -32.47
C ALA A 797 32.21 -19.61 -31.71
N PHE A 798 30.99 -19.67 -32.22
CA PHE A 798 29.81 -19.12 -31.52
C PHE A 798 29.63 -19.79 -30.17
N PHE A 799 29.59 -21.12 -30.07
CA PHE A 799 29.43 -21.82 -28.81
C PHE A 799 30.60 -21.57 -27.87
N ALA A 800 31.83 -21.43 -28.34
CA ALA A 800 32.97 -21.06 -27.51
C ALA A 800 32.80 -19.64 -26.92
N ALA A 801 32.33 -18.67 -27.72
CA ALA A 801 32.08 -17.30 -27.29
C ALA A 801 30.92 -17.20 -26.32
N VAL A 802 29.95 -18.14 -26.36
CA VAL A 802 28.86 -18.23 -25.36
C VAL A 802 29.32 -18.95 -24.12
N ALA A 803 29.96 -20.10 -24.23
CA ALA A 803 30.29 -20.98 -23.10
C ALA A 803 31.39 -20.40 -22.20
N ALA A 804 32.44 -19.78 -22.77
CA ALA A 804 33.58 -19.30 -21.99
C ALA A 804 33.19 -18.21 -20.97
N PRO A 805 32.46 -17.12 -21.34
CA PRO A 805 32.02 -16.13 -20.37
C PRO A 805 30.98 -16.68 -19.37
N ALA A 806 30.04 -17.49 -19.86
CA ALA A 806 28.99 -18.07 -19.02
C ALA A 806 29.57 -18.95 -17.91
N LEU A 807 30.47 -19.87 -18.26
CA LEU A 807 31.14 -20.75 -17.31
C LEU A 807 32.07 -20.02 -16.35
N SER A 808 32.80 -19.00 -16.83
CA SER A 808 33.70 -18.19 -16.00
C SER A 808 32.94 -17.42 -14.92
N LEU A 809 31.85 -16.75 -15.29
CA LEU A 809 31.00 -15.99 -14.34
C LEU A 809 30.21 -16.90 -13.40
N ALA A 810 29.70 -18.04 -13.90
CA ALA A 810 29.04 -19.04 -13.06
C ALA A 810 30.02 -19.67 -12.05
N GLY A 811 31.24 -19.96 -12.45
CA GLY A 811 32.31 -20.46 -11.58
C GLY A 811 32.71 -19.46 -10.50
N ALA A 812 32.92 -18.19 -10.88
CA ALA A 812 33.17 -17.10 -9.93
C ALA A 812 32.03 -16.94 -8.92
N HIS A 813 30.79 -16.97 -9.40
CA HIS A 813 29.61 -16.89 -8.55
C HIS A 813 29.53 -18.05 -7.53
N TRP A 814 29.80 -19.28 -7.97
CA TRP A 814 29.82 -20.45 -7.12
C TRP A 814 30.92 -20.39 -6.04
N ILE A 815 32.15 -19.95 -6.41
CA ILE A 815 33.28 -19.79 -5.49
C ILE A 815 32.91 -18.76 -4.41
N ILE A 816 32.44 -17.58 -4.78
CA ILE A 816 32.09 -16.51 -3.84
C ILE A 816 30.97 -16.95 -2.88
N ARG A 817 29.97 -17.67 -3.39
CA ARG A 817 28.92 -18.25 -2.55
C ARG A 817 29.47 -19.26 -1.54
N ARG A 818 30.37 -20.12 -1.93
CA ARG A 818 31.03 -21.07 -1.01
C ARG A 818 31.81 -20.36 0.10
N LEU A 819 32.57 -19.31 -0.28
CA LEU A 819 33.35 -18.54 0.69
C LEU A 819 32.46 -17.78 1.68
N ARG A 820 31.31 -17.26 1.24
CA ARG A 820 30.33 -16.63 2.14
C ARG A 820 29.69 -17.61 3.12
N LYS A 821 29.33 -18.83 2.69
CA LYS A 821 28.78 -19.86 3.57
C LYS A 821 29.77 -20.29 4.65
N VAL A 822 31.04 -20.36 4.35
CA VAL A 822 32.11 -20.71 5.33
C VAL A 822 32.26 -19.61 6.38
N ARG A 823 32.13 -18.31 6.01
CA ARG A 823 32.19 -17.20 6.97
C ARG A 823 30.99 -17.12 7.92
N VAL A 824 29.80 -17.54 7.47
CA VAL A 824 28.58 -17.54 8.31
C VAL A 824 28.56 -18.75 9.26
N ALA A 825 29.31 -19.83 8.96
CA ALA A 825 29.45 -21.02 9.81
C ALA A 825 30.57 -20.90 10.86
N GLY A 826 31.27 -19.78 10.97
CA GLY A 826 32.19 -19.48 12.06
C GLY A 826 31.45 -19.39 13.40
N PRO A 827 32.14 -19.73 14.53
CA PRO A 827 31.49 -19.78 15.84
C PRO A 827 30.85 -18.44 16.18
N VAL A 828 29.55 -18.49 16.53
CA VAL A 828 28.82 -17.38 17.14
C VAL A 828 29.61 -16.98 18.39
N PRO A 829 30.07 -15.74 18.57
CA PRO A 829 30.67 -15.32 19.81
C PRO A 829 29.66 -15.56 20.94
N THR A 830 29.95 -16.51 21.83
CA THR A 830 29.18 -16.68 23.05
C THR A 830 29.35 -15.42 23.87
N VAL A 831 28.24 -14.69 24.06
CA VAL A 831 28.17 -13.60 25.03
C VAL A 831 28.53 -14.18 26.39
N PRO A 832 29.51 -13.67 27.11
CA PRO A 832 29.80 -14.14 28.50
C PRO A 832 28.51 -13.89 29.31
N GLN A 833 27.94 -14.95 29.85
CA GLN A 833 27.02 -14.83 30.97
C GLN A 833 27.85 -14.33 32.15
N ASP A 834 27.83 -13.05 32.43
CA ASP A 834 28.33 -12.51 33.65
C ASP A 834 27.58 -13.17 34.81
N ALA A 835 28.33 -13.98 35.55
CA ALA A 835 27.91 -14.60 36.78
C ALA A 835 27.51 -13.51 37.78
N GLY A 836 26.25 -13.52 38.19
CA GLY A 836 25.74 -12.67 39.26
C GLY A 836 26.51 -12.93 40.58
N GLY A 837 26.81 -11.82 41.24
CA GLY A 837 27.12 -11.71 42.62
C GLY A 837 26.13 -10.75 43.26
#